data_6806d9596c5ed7534c971b875ff9da97
#
_entry.id   6806d9596c5ed7534c971b875ff9da97
#
_cell.length_a   1.000
_cell.length_b   1.000
_cell.length_c   1.000
_cell.angle_alpha   90.00
_cell.angle_beta   90.00
_cell.angle_gamma   90.00
#
_symmetry.space_group_name_H-M   'P 1'
#
loop_
_entity.id
_entity.type
_entity.pdbx_description
1 polymer ?
#
loop_
_entity_poly.entity_id
_entity_poly.type
_entity_poly.pdbx_seq_one_letter_code
_entity_poly.pdbx_strand_id
1 'polypeptide(L)'
;MTFSKAPAFVVVAALGVLLTMAGSAQQADPGVQLRAAIEKEEVAGDLEGAMALYRQIIAANDKNRVVTARAILRLAGCYEKLGQGEARKLYERLVAEFSDQTQEVMSARARLAALTAGARARAGDSRLSIRRVPDLDMYAKPSPDGKYLAFVDWKSGGLAILDVATGATRALTKDYSFGWFSAWSRDSSRIACPWDASTSKENRGELRVVSLERNTPLRAIAIPGARWIEPHDWSPDGSRILCSYGPAGGDRALALVSVGNGTVEKLDAPAGSGGWGYQFSARGDAILYSASADGKAGPRDIFLRNLKTRVSTPIVQHPAEDLLVGVLPGTDWLLFASDRRGRLDLWAVPFRQGKSDGQPMLVKQGLGRLIPLGFTNGGRFYYATLSSTDDVFLADFDRGSGQVIGEARKLTTRWDGFSGFPSFSPDGGSLAYLVKRSPMPVPTGVFDSLVVQSLKDPTAEPLVVAFEELGLNSVRGPCWLPDGKAVVLGASTTQGQESALYRIDLPGLRKTRIYPVAAGRRLSGHVCASDEPVIYVGLTTEVIRIDAAGSNEQRVFLAPKGQNLSGMALSPDGRTLSFIANLDDHRRALLVMPSKGGTPRQIHEFRQPSGGGVPTVWAPDGRSILYVVRSEEQTGNSSFELRSVRVDGAPASPDLIYKWAGQFFWLTFHPNGRLLAFTGRTASSASSEVWVIENLRDELKLLAPPGKRP
;
A
#
# COMPACT_ATOMS: atom_id res chain seq x y z
N MET A 1 16.35 53.85 -66.76
CA MET A 1 17.50 54.71 -66.46
C MET A 1 18.15 54.24 -65.25
N THR A 2 19.22 53.54 -65.43
CA THR A 2 20.62 53.80 -65.10
C THR A 2 21.05 53.43 -63.72
N PHE A 3 21.83 52.36 -63.70
CA PHE A 3 23.21 52.17 -63.17
C PHE A 3 23.36 52.14 -61.65
N SER A 4 23.85 51.03 -61.10
CA SER A 4 25.21 50.46 -61.10
C SER A 4 26.01 50.88 -59.89
N LYS A 5 26.45 49.98 -59.05
CA LYS A 5 27.84 49.54 -58.82
C LYS A 5 28.04 48.93 -57.44
N ALA A 6 28.50 47.71 -57.42
CA ALA A 6 29.36 47.22 -56.35
C ALA A 6 30.73 47.91 -56.41
N PRO A 7 31.50 47.96 -55.33
CA PRO A 7 32.65 47.06 -55.27
C PRO A 7 33.12 46.61 -53.87
N ALA A 8 33.83 45.60 -53.92
CA ALA A 8 35.20 45.27 -53.52
C ALA A 8 35.42 44.60 -52.18
N PHE A 9 35.94 43.41 -52.33
CA PHE A 9 36.65 42.57 -51.34
C PHE A 9 37.83 43.34 -50.70
N VAL A 10 37.97 43.19 -49.37
CA VAL A 10 39.26 43.34 -48.70
C VAL A 10 39.50 42.02 -47.95
N VAL A 11 40.51 41.26 -48.46
CA VAL A 11 41.08 40.10 -47.77
C VAL A 11 42.07 40.63 -46.78
N VAL A 12 41.89 40.37 -45.50
CA VAL A 12 42.92 40.53 -44.48
C VAL A 12 43.27 39.13 -44.01
N ALA A 13 44.47 38.67 -44.42
CA ALA A 13 45.11 37.48 -43.92
C ALA A 13 45.66 37.79 -42.52
N ALA A 14 45.16 37.13 -41.51
CA ALA A 14 45.75 37.06 -40.18
C ALA A 14 46.26 35.64 -39.93
N LEU A 15 47.56 35.47 -39.90
CA LEU A 15 48.26 34.30 -39.38
C LEU A 15 47.89 34.13 -37.91
N GLY A 16 47.10 33.11 -37.61
CA GLY A 16 46.79 32.66 -36.25
C GLY A 16 47.56 31.40 -35.93
N VAL A 17 48.42 31.50 -34.97
CA VAL A 17 49.19 30.44 -34.35
C VAL A 17 48.28 29.34 -33.86
N LEU A 18 48.38 28.12 -34.42
CA LEU A 18 47.77 26.90 -33.85
C LEU A 18 48.51 26.57 -32.55
N LEU A 19 47.93 26.98 -31.41
CA LEU A 19 48.21 26.35 -30.14
C LEU A 19 47.33 25.07 -30.07
N THR A 20 47.94 23.92 -30.26
CA THR A 20 47.39 22.62 -29.91
C THR A 20 47.30 22.51 -28.38
N MET A 21 46.19 22.93 -27.83
CA MET A 21 45.76 22.49 -26.50
C MET A 21 45.27 21.05 -26.64
N ALA A 22 46.14 20.09 -26.38
CA ALA A 22 45.71 18.75 -26.00
C ALA A 22 45.06 18.84 -24.62
N GLY A 23 43.77 19.16 -24.60
CA GLY A 23 42.96 19.01 -23.44
C GLY A 23 42.88 17.51 -23.14
N SER A 24 43.60 17.06 -22.12
CA SER A 24 43.32 15.77 -21.48
C SER A 24 41.85 15.81 -21.03
N ALA A 25 40.99 15.13 -21.79
CA ALA A 25 39.63 14.87 -21.35
C ALA A 25 39.76 14.13 -20.00
N GLN A 26 39.51 14.84 -18.93
CA GLN A 26 39.48 14.29 -17.59
C GLN A 26 38.35 13.22 -17.60
N GLN A 27 38.78 11.96 -17.62
CA GLN A 27 37.88 10.83 -17.68
C GLN A 27 36.96 10.92 -16.43
N ALA A 28 35.70 11.20 -16.63
CA ALA A 28 34.75 11.36 -15.53
C ALA A 28 34.81 10.10 -14.64
N ASP A 29 34.72 10.31 -13.31
CA ASP A 29 34.71 9.22 -12.32
C ASP A 29 33.75 8.11 -12.76
N PRO A 30 34.21 6.86 -12.87
CA PRO A 30 33.36 5.72 -13.29
C PRO A 30 32.09 5.58 -12.46
N GLY A 31 32.13 5.94 -11.18
CA GLY A 31 30.95 5.95 -10.32
C GLY A 31 29.91 7.03 -10.68
N VAL A 32 30.39 8.18 -11.19
CA VAL A 32 29.52 9.26 -11.70
C VAL A 32 28.86 8.84 -13.01
N GLN A 33 29.62 8.22 -13.90
CA GLN A 33 29.08 7.70 -15.17
C GLN A 33 28.05 6.60 -14.94
N LEU A 34 28.28 5.72 -13.97
CA LEU A 34 27.33 4.68 -13.61
C LEU A 34 26.02 5.28 -13.06
N ARG A 35 26.11 6.30 -12.21
CA ARG A 35 24.92 7.01 -11.71
C ARG A 35 24.11 7.65 -12.83
N ALA A 36 24.77 8.33 -13.76
CA ALA A 36 24.11 8.93 -14.92
C ALA A 36 23.41 7.89 -15.81
N ALA A 37 24.04 6.71 -15.98
CA ALA A 37 23.42 5.62 -16.73
C ALA A 37 22.18 5.04 -16.01
N ILE A 38 22.24 4.89 -14.67
CA ILE A 38 21.10 4.46 -13.85
C ILE A 38 19.97 5.48 -13.91
N GLU A 39 20.29 6.75 -13.85
CA GLU A 39 19.30 7.84 -13.96
C GLU A 39 18.57 7.81 -15.31
N LYS A 40 19.28 7.61 -16.41
CA LYS A 40 18.65 7.41 -17.71
C LYS A 40 17.74 6.19 -17.76
N GLU A 41 18.14 5.07 -17.14
CA GLU A 41 17.36 3.85 -17.08
C GLU A 41 16.11 4.01 -16.24
N GLU A 42 16.27 4.48 -15.00
CA GLU A 42 15.22 4.43 -13.97
C GLU A 42 14.33 5.68 -13.97
N VAL A 43 14.89 6.82 -14.35
CA VAL A 43 14.22 8.12 -14.27
C VAL A 43 13.68 8.57 -15.61
N ALA A 44 14.56 8.64 -16.61
CA ALA A 44 14.17 9.08 -17.94
C ALA A 44 13.42 8.01 -18.73
N GLY A 45 13.48 6.73 -18.31
CA GLY A 45 12.93 5.61 -19.08
C GLY A 45 13.64 5.37 -20.42
N ASP A 46 14.75 6.08 -20.65
CA ASP A 46 15.58 5.99 -21.86
C ASP A 46 16.48 4.77 -21.79
N LEU A 47 15.91 3.60 -22.06
CA LEU A 47 16.64 2.33 -22.00
C LEU A 47 17.76 2.27 -23.02
N GLU A 48 17.58 2.82 -24.23
CA GLU A 48 18.63 2.80 -25.26
C GLU A 48 19.82 3.70 -24.89
N GLY A 49 19.54 4.92 -24.40
CA GLY A 49 20.56 5.82 -23.90
C GLY A 49 21.29 5.27 -22.67
N ALA A 50 20.57 4.63 -21.76
CA ALA A 50 21.17 3.95 -20.60
C ALA A 50 22.09 2.80 -21.03
N MET A 51 21.65 1.97 -21.97
CA MET A 51 22.43 0.85 -22.52
C MET A 51 23.69 1.32 -23.23
N ALA A 52 23.65 2.45 -23.95
CA ALA A 52 24.82 3.04 -24.57
C ALA A 52 25.86 3.46 -23.51
N LEU A 53 25.43 4.11 -22.44
CA LEU A 53 26.30 4.50 -21.32
C LEU A 53 26.87 3.27 -20.58
N TYR A 54 26.08 2.25 -20.29
CA TYR A 54 26.58 1.02 -19.67
C TYR A 54 27.64 0.33 -20.54
N ARG A 55 27.46 0.27 -21.86
CA ARG A 55 28.48 -0.27 -22.78
C ARG A 55 29.77 0.54 -22.74
N GLN A 56 29.70 1.89 -22.69
CA GLN A 56 30.86 2.75 -22.55
C GLN A 56 31.58 2.51 -21.22
N ILE A 57 30.86 2.39 -20.12
CA ILE A 57 31.41 2.11 -18.79
C ILE A 57 32.15 0.76 -18.80
N ILE A 58 31.54 -0.27 -19.36
CA ILE A 58 32.11 -1.63 -19.45
C ILE A 58 33.39 -1.61 -20.29
N ALA A 59 33.40 -0.87 -21.39
CA ALA A 59 34.58 -0.76 -22.27
C ALA A 59 35.72 0.06 -21.68
N ALA A 60 35.40 1.10 -20.91
CA ALA A 60 36.37 2.05 -20.38
C ALA A 60 36.98 1.66 -19.02
N ASN A 61 36.31 0.81 -18.25
CA ASN A 61 36.59 0.60 -16.83
C ASN A 61 36.93 -0.84 -16.46
N ASP A 62 37.63 -1.55 -17.29
CA ASP A 62 38.01 -2.95 -17.07
C ASP A 62 38.81 -3.18 -15.76
N LYS A 63 39.51 -2.15 -15.29
CA LYS A 63 40.27 -2.18 -14.02
C LYS A 63 39.37 -1.96 -12.78
N ASN A 64 38.21 -1.30 -12.91
CA ASN A 64 37.28 -1.07 -11.79
C ASN A 64 36.18 -2.16 -11.78
N ARG A 65 36.54 -3.32 -11.25
CA ARG A 65 35.70 -4.52 -11.27
C ARG A 65 34.31 -4.31 -10.65
N VAL A 66 34.20 -3.50 -9.58
CA VAL A 66 32.89 -3.22 -8.92
C VAL A 66 31.96 -2.45 -9.86
N VAL A 67 32.42 -1.38 -10.46
CA VAL A 67 31.64 -0.54 -11.38
C VAL A 67 31.30 -1.31 -12.64
N THR A 68 32.28 -2.07 -13.19
CA THR A 68 32.08 -2.89 -14.40
C THR A 68 31.03 -4.00 -14.16
N ALA A 69 31.10 -4.71 -13.03
CA ALA A 69 30.13 -5.74 -12.69
C ALA A 69 28.70 -5.18 -12.56
N ARG A 70 28.55 -4.04 -11.91
CA ARG A 70 27.26 -3.34 -11.80
C ARG A 70 26.74 -2.88 -13.16
N ALA A 71 27.59 -2.33 -14.01
CA ALA A 71 27.21 -1.91 -15.35
C ALA A 71 26.77 -3.13 -16.21
N ILE A 72 27.48 -4.27 -16.13
CA ILE A 72 27.09 -5.51 -16.82
C ILE A 72 25.73 -5.99 -16.31
N LEU A 73 25.50 -6.03 -14.99
CA LEU A 73 24.23 -6.45 -14.39
C LEU A 73 23.05 -5.59 -14.87
N ARG A 74 23.25 -4.26 -14.89
CA ARG A 74 22.25 -3.29 -15.35
C ARG A 74 21.98 -3.39 -16.84
N LEU A 75 23.03 -3.48 -17.65
CA LEU A 75 22.89 -3.66 -19.10
C LEU A 75 22.12 -4.94 -19.43
N ALA A 76 22.43 -6.04 -18.74
CA ALA A 76 21.69 -7.30 -18.90
C ALA A 76 20.21 -7.12 -18.53
N GLY A 77 19.91 -6.38 -17.47
CA GLY A 77 18.54 -6.03 -17.07
C GLY A 77 17.78 -5.21 -18.13
N CYS A 78 18.45 -4.26 -18.80
CA CYS A 78 17.86 -3.52 -19.91
C CYS A 78 17.53 -4.41 -21.11
N TYR A 79 18.46 -5.30 -21.48
CA TYR A 79 18.19 -6.30 -22.55
C TYR A 79 17.04 -7.24 -22.18
N GLU A 80 16.92 -7.63 -20.91
CA GLU A 80 15.81 -8.45 -20.41
C GLU A 80 14.48 -7.71 -20.56
N LYS A 81 14.42 -6.40 -20.20
CA LYS A 81 13.22 -5.57 -20.38
C LYS A 81 12.79 -5.44 -21.83
N LEU A 82 13.76 -5.40 -22.76
CA LEU A 82 13.50 -5.34 -24.20
C LEU A 82 13.22 -6.70 -24.83
N GLY A 83 13.27 -7.80 -24.07
CA GLY A 83 13.06 -9.16 -24.57
C GLY A 83 14.18 -9.67 -25.48
N GLN A 84 15.36 -9.10 -25.42
CA GLN A 84 16.49 -9.44 -26.28
C GLN A 84 17.37 -10.54 -25.66
N GLY A 85 17.86 -11.45 -26.50
CA GLY A 85 18.59 -12.65 -26.06
C GLY A 85 19.98 -12.39 -25.47
N GLU A 86 20.53 -11.19 -25.64
CA GLU A 86 21.84 -10.77 -25.14
C GLU A 86 21.93 -10.74 -23.61
N ALA A 87 20.81 -10.56 -22.94
CA ALA A 87 20.74 -10.55 -21.46
C ALA A 87 21.41 -11.80 -20.85
N ARG A 88 21.15 -12.97 -21.43
CA ARG A 88 21.71 -14.24 -20.94
C ARG A 88 23.23 -14.24 -20.99
N LYS A 89 23.80 -13.84 -22.11
CA LYS A 89 25.26 -13.82 -22.32
C LYS A 89 25.97 -12.91 -21.31
N LEU A 90 25.36 -11.76 -21.03
CA LEU A 90 25.91 -10.80 -20.06
C LEU A 90 25.84 -11.33 -18.62
N TYR A 91 24.74 -11.99 -18.22
CA TYR A 91 24.67 -12.64 -16.93
C TYR A 91 25.67 -13.81 -16.79
N GLU A 92 25.82 -14.64 -17.82
CA GLU A 92 26.83 -15.71 -17.88
C GLU A 92 28.24 -15.15 -17.76
N ARG A 93 28.56 -14.09 -18.50
CA ARG A 93 29.82 -13.36 -18.40
C ARG A 93 30.06 -12.84 -16.97
N LEU A 94 29.08 -12.22 -16.33
CA LEU A 94 29.20 -11.70 -14.98
C LEU A 94 29.51 -12.83 -13.96
N VAL A 95 28.85 -13.96 -14.09
CA VAL A 95 29.09 -15.13 -13.21
C VAL A 95 30.49 -15.73 -13.44
N ALA A 96 30.96 -15.77 -14.69
CA ALA A 96 32.25 -16.37 -15.04
C ALA A 96 33.44 -15.47 -14.71
N GLU A 97 33.37 -14.18 -15.06
CA GLU A 97 34.51 -13.27 -15.00
C GLU A 97 34.58 -12.44 -13.70
N PHE A 98 33.48 -12.31 -12.95
CA PHE A 98 33.37 -11.42 -11.76
C PHE A 98 33.00 -12.19 -10.49
N SER A 99 33.53 -13.39 -10.30
CA SER A 99 33.20 -14.26 -9.16
C SER A 99 33.47 -13.64 -7.78
N ASP A 100 34.35 -12.62 -7.73
CA ASP A 100 34.69 -11.81 -6.56
C ASP A 100 33.58 -10.78 -6.18
N GLN A 101 32.67 -10.46 -7.11
CA GLN A 101 31.56 -9.51 -6.90
C GLN A 101 30.28 -10.28 -6.46
N THR A 102 30.29 -10.74 -5.21
CA THR A 102 29.34 -11.72 -4.68
C THR A 102 27.88 -11.31 -4.87
N GLN A 103 27.54 -10.03 -4.64
CA GLN A 103 26.16 -9.53 -4.73
C GLN A 103 25.65 -9.52 -6.17
N GLU A 104 26.45 -9.00 -7.09
CA GLU A 104 26.15 -8.92 -8.52
C GLU A 104 26.07 -10.32 -9.14
N VAL A 105 26.98 -11.24 -8.75
CA VAL A 105 26.97 -12.63 -9.19
C VAL A 105 25.74 -13.40 -8.68
N MET A 106 25.33 -13.21 -7.42
CA MET A 106 24.10 -13.80 -6.91
C MET A 106 22.87 -13.32 -7.70
N SER A 107 22.80 -12.02 -7.97
CA SER A 107 21.74 -11.42 -8.79
C SER A 107 21.72 -11.98 -10.21
N ALA A 108 22.89 -12.11 -10.86
CA ALA A 108 23.02 -12.68 -12.18
C ALA A 108 22.60 -14.16 -12.26
N ARG A 109 23.00 -14.97 -11.26
CA ARG A 109 22.57 -16.38 -11.17
C ARG A 109 21.05 -16.52 -11.01
N ALA A 110 20.44 -15.68 -10.17
CA ALA A 110 18.98 -15.65 -10.01
C ALA A 110 18.28 -15.29 -11.33
N ARG A 111 18.81 -14.29 -12.06
CA ARG A 111 18.28 -13.89 -13.38
C ARG A 111 18.47 -14.97 -14.44
N LEU A 112 19.62 -15.66 -14.48
CA LEU A 112 19.86 -16.77 -15.38
C LEU A 112 18.90 -17.95 -15.14
N ALA A 113 18.70 -18.30 -13.88
CA ALA A 113 17.72 -19.34 -13.52
C ALA A 113 16.32 -18.97 -14.01
N ALA A 114 15.94 -17.70 -13.87
CA ALA A 114 14.68 -17.17 -14.33
C ALA A 114 14.53 -17.15 -15.85
N LEU A 115 15.56 -16.72 -16.60
CA LEU A 115 15.57 -16.76 -18.07
C LEU A 115 15.48 -18.19 -18.58
N THR A 116 16.10 -19.15 -17.90
CA THR A 116 16.03 -20.57 -18.25
C THR A 116 14.62 -21.13 -18.02
N ALA A 117 13.98 -20.78 -16.90
CA ALA A 117 12.58 -21.13 -16.62
C ALA A 117 11.63 -20.45 -17.61
N GLY A 118 11.85 -19.17 -17.93
CA GLY A 118 11.06 -18.41 -18.89
C GLY A 118 11.22 -18.89 -20.34
N ALA A 119 12.41 -19.39 -20.73
CA ALA A 119 12.62 -20.01 -22.03
C ALA A 119 11.87 -21.35 -22.17
N ARG A 120 11.82 -22.14 -21.09
CA ARG A 120 11.01 -23.37 -21.03
C ARG A 120 9.51 -23.07 -21.09
N ALA A 121 9.04 -22.01 -20.43
CA ALA A 121 7.64 -21.57 -20.49
C ALA A 121 7.24 -21.04 -21.88
N ARG A 122 8.16 -20.42 -22.62
CA ARG A 122 7.93 -19.96 -24.01
C ARG A 122 7.91 -21.12 -25.03
N ALA A 123 8.49 -22.25 -24.68
CA ALA A 123 8.52 -23.44 -25.53
C ALA A 123 7.19 -24.25 -25.56
N GLY A 124 6.13 -23.73 -24.94
CA GLY A 124 4.81 -24.40 -24.94
C GLY A 124 4.65 -25.50 -23.89
N ASP A 125 5.61 -25.68 -22.97
CA ASP A 125 5.60 -26.75 -21.98
C ASP A 125 4.87 -26.40 -20.66
N SER A 126 4.50 -25.12 -20.44
CA SER A 126 3.72 -24.76 -19.23
C SER A 126 2.30 -25.29 -19.31
N ARG A 127 1.91 -26.04 -18.28
CA ARG A 127 0.56 -26.59 -18.14
C ARG A 127 -0.39 -25.69 -17.35
N LEU A 128 0.09 -24.53 -16.85
CA LEU A 128 -0.73 -23.61 -16.07
C LEU A 128 -1.87 -23.03 -16.91
N SER A 129 -3.08 -23.16 -16.42
CA SER A 129 -4.25 -22.44 -16.91
C SER A 129 -4.60 -21.34 -15.90
N ILE A 130 -4.76 -20.11 -16.37
CA ILE A 130 -5.09 -18.95 -15.52
C ILE A 130 -6.34 -18.31 -16.09
N ARG A 131 -7.37 -18.20 -15.27
CA ARG A 131 -8.62 -17.55 -15.67
C ARG A 131 -9.15 -16.63 -14.58
N ARG A 132 -9.83 -15.58 -15.00
CA ARG A 132 -10.56 -14.68 -14.12
C ARG A 132 -11.86 -15.32 -13.63
N VAL A 133 -12.21 -15.07 -12.37
CA VAL A 133 -13.52 -15.40 -11.79
C VAL A 133 -14.29 -14.08 -11.66
N PRO A 134 -15.37 -13.88 -12.44
CA PRO A 134 -16.11 -12.61 -12.42
C PRO A 134 -16.89 -12.41 -11.10
N ASP A 135 -17.28 -11.16 -10.85
CA ASP A 135 -18.23 -10.75 -9.80
C ASP A 135 -17.83 -11.11 -8.36
N LEU A 136 -16.55 -11.34 -8.11
CA LEU A 136 -15.98 -11.57 -6.79
C LEU A 136 -14.88 -10.58 -6.48
N ASP A 137 -14.62 -10.41 -5.20
CA ASP A 137 -13.58 -9.54 -4.67
C ASP A 137 -12.52 -10.28 -3.84
N MET A 138 -11.60 -9.52 -3.26
CA MET A 138 -10.47 -10.03 -2.47
C MET A 138 -10.86 -10.77 -1.18
N TYR A 139 -12.13 -10.81 -0.82
CA TYR A 139 -12.63 -11.51 0.36
C TYR A 139 -13.17 -12.90 0.04
N ALA A 140 -13.21 -13.26 -1.24
CA ALA A 140 -13.62 -14.59 -1.67
C ALA A 140 -12.69 -15.68 -1.12
N LYS A 141 -13.24 -16.83 -0.75
CA LYS A 141 -12.49 -18.01 -0.26
C LYS A 141 -13.02 -19.28 -0.90
N PRO A 142 -12.15 -20.08 -1.54
CA PRO A 142 -12.57 -21.36 -2.13
C PRO A 142 -12.85 -22.39 -1.05
N SER A 143 -13.92 -23.19 -1.23
CA SER A 143 -14.12 -24.39 -0.46
C SER A 143 -13.04 -25.43 -0.78
N PRO A 144 -12.57 -26.23 0.20
CA PRO A 144 -11.56 -27.27 -0.05
C PRO A 144 -11.94 -28.25 -1.16
N ASP A 145 -13.22 -28.62 -1.30
CA ASP A 145 -13.71 -29.50 -2.38
C ASP A 145 -13.82 -28.81 -3.74
N GLY A 146 -13.66 -27.49 -3.78
CA GLY A 146 -13.68 -26.67 -5.00
C GLY A 146 -15.05 -26.43 -5.61
N LYS A 147 -16.13 -26.75 -4.89
CA LYS A 147 -17.49 -26.56 -5.39
C LYS A 147 -17.98 -25.14 -5.20
N TYR A 148 -17.52 -24.45 -4.16
CA TYR A 148 -18.05 -23.14 -3.76
C TYR A 148 -16.93 -22.11 -3.56
N LEU A 149 -17.29 -20.84 -3.76
CA LEU A 149 -16.52 -19.68 -3.30
C LEU A 149 -17.38 -18.92 -2.30
N ALA A 150 -16.95 -18.82 -1.05
CA ALA A 150 -17.59 -17.97 -0.05
C ALA A 150 -17.18 -16.52 -0.29
N PHE A 151 -18.11 -15.59 -0.21
CA PHE A 151 -17.85 -14.15 -0.43
C PHE A 151 -18.80 -13.28 0.40
N VAL A 152 -18.48 -12.00 0.50
CA VAL A 152 -19.37 -11.00 1.12
C VAL A 152 -20.29 -10.45 0.05
N ASP A 153 -21.59 -10.63 0.22
CA ASP A 153 -22.57 -9.94 -0.60
C ASP A 153 -22.78 -8.51 -0.08
N TRP A 154 -22.15 -7.57 -0.73
CA TRP A 154 -22.19 -6.16 -0.33
C TRP A 154 -23.58 -5.51 -0.43
N LYS A 155 -24.52 -6.13 -1.13
CA LYS A 155 -25.90 -5.64 -1.22
C LYS A 155 -26.69 -5.97 0.03
N SER A 156 -26.56 -7.20 0.54
CA SER A 156 -27.22 -7.65 1.76
C SER A 156 -26.35 -7.47 3.02
N GLY A 157 -25.07 -7.25 2.85
CA GLY A 157 -24.07 -7.24 3.93
C GLY A 157 -23.80 -8.62 4.52
N GLY A 158 -24.34 -9.69 3.94
CA GLY A 158 -24.26 -11.05 4.45
C GLY A 158 -23.17 -11.90 3.82
N LEU A 159 -22.91 -13.06 4.43
CA LEU A 159 -22.07 -14.11 3.83
C LEU A 159 -22.91 -14.84 2.78
N ALA A 160 -22.33 -15.03 1.60
CA ALA A 160 -22.91 -15.80 0.50
C ALA A 160 -21.91 -16.81 -0.07
N ILE A 161 -22.39 -17.76 -0.85
CA ILE A 161 -21.56 -18.68 -1.64
C ILE A 161 -21.96 -18.61 -3.12
N LEU A 162 -20.94 -18.73 -3.96
CA LEU A 162 -21.06 -18.95 -5.41
C LEU A 162 -20.78 -20.40 -5.71
N ASP A 163 -21.70 -21.10 -6.37
CA ASP A 163 -21.46 -22.43 -6.94
C ASP A 163 -20.60 -22.28 -8.20
N VAL A 164 -19.40 -22.89 -8.18
CA VAL A 164 -18.40 -22.71 -9.24
C VAL A 164 -18.82 -23.35 -10.56
N ALA A 165 -19.65 -24.41 -10.50
CA ALA A 165 -20.09 -25.13 -11.69
C ALA A 165 -21.25 -24.43 -12.41
N THR A 166 -22.19 -23.86 -11.65
CA THR A 166 -23.42 -23.28 -12.18
C THR A 166 -23.40 -21.75 -12.25
N GLY A 167 -22.49 -21.11 -11.52
CA GLY A 167 -22.46 -19.64 -11.33
C GLY A 167 -23.59 -19.11 -10.43
N ALA A 168 -24.41 -20.00 -9.84
CA ALA A 168 -25.49 -19.60 -8.96
C ALA A 168 -24.97 -19.10 -7.60
N THR A 169 -25.56 -18.03 -7.09
CA THR A 169 -25.26 -17.49 -5.76
C THR A 169 -26.34 -17.82 -4.77
N ARG A 170 -25.95 -18.06 -3.50
CA ARG A 170 -26.85 -18.33 -2.40
C ARG A 170 -26.40 -17.62 -1.14
N ALA A 171 -27.25 -16.77 -0.56
CA ALA A 171 -27.01 -16.16 0.73
C ALA A 171 -27.02 -17.23 1.85
N LEU A 172 -26.05 -17.14 2.75
CA LEU A 172 -25.95 -17.98 3.95
C LEU A 172 -26.43 -17.25 5.21
N THR A 173 -26.23 -15.93 5.25
CA THR A 173 -26.71 -15.07 6.35
C THR A 173 -27.47 -13.89 5.77
N LYS A 174 -28.42 -13.36 6.53
CA LYS A 174 -29.22 -12.19 6.12
C LYS A 174 -28.83 -10.92 6.89
N ASP A 175 -28.04 -11.08 7.95
CA ASP A 175 -27.67 -9.98 8.81
C ASP A 175 -26.28 -9.48 8.42
N TYR A 176 -26.05 -8.20 8.69
CA TYR A 176 -24.78 -7.54 8.42
C TYR A 176 -23.67 -8.19 9.25
N SER A 177 -22.76 -8.87 8.57
CA SER A 177 -21.54 -9.36 9.17
C SER A 177 -20.37 -8.52 8.64
N PHE A 178 -19.79 -7.68 9.48
CA PHE A 178 -18.60 -6.91 9.11
C PHE A 178 -17.36 -7.81 9.21
N GLY A 179 -17.24 -8.77 8.28
CA GLY A 179 -16.13 -9.70 8.29
C GLY A 179 -15.45 -9.78 6.95
N TRP A 180 -14.24 -9.28 6.93
CA TRP A 180 -13.43 -9.19 5.72
C TRP A 180 -12.99 -10.55 5.19
N PHE A 181 -12.81 -11.57 6.05
CA PHE A 181 -12.34 -12.89 5.64
C PHE A 181 -13.12 -14.00 6.34
N SER A 182 -13.27 -15.10 5.61
CA SER A 182 -13.88 -16.33 6.13
C SER A 182 -12.87 -17.49 6.01
N ALA A 183 -13.10 -18.55 6.77
CA ALA A 183 -12.31 -19.77 6.70
C ALA A 183 -13.23 -21.00 6.59
N TRP A 184 -12.98 -21.84 5.59
CA TRP A 184 -13.68 -23.08 5.38
C TRP A 184 -13.18 -24.21 6.27
N SER A 185 -14.09 -25.04 6.79
CA SER A 185 -13.73 -26.33 7.37
C SER A 185 -13.17 -27.26 6.29
N ARG A 186 -12.28 -28.16 6.69
CA ARG A 186 -11.58 -29.07 5.76
C ARG A 186 -12.52 -30.00 4.99
N ASP A 187 -13.67 -30.32 5.56
CA ASP A 187 -14.75 -31.10 4.95
C ASP A 187 -15.69 -30.28 4.05
N SER A 188 -15.45 -28.99 3.89
CA SER A 188 -16.27 -28.07 3.11
C SER A 188 -17.73 -27.92 3.60
N SER A 189 -18.05 -28.35 4.82
CA SER A 189 -19.42 -28.32 5.33
C SER A 189 -19.74 -27.05 6.13
N ARG A 190 -18.72 -26.33 6.62
CA ARG A 190 -18.87 -25.17 7.52
C ARG A 190 -17.94 -24.03 7.14
N ILE A 191 -18.36 -22.82 7.50
CA ILE A 191 -17.59 -21.60 7.31
C ILE A 191 -17.51 -20.87 8.65
N ALA A 192 -16.30 -20.55 9.09
CA ALA A 192 -16.06 -19.59 10.16
C ALA A 192 -15.99 -18.18 9.57
N CYS A 193 -16.75 -17.25 10.11
CA CYS A 193 -16.77 -15.87 9.70
C CYS A 193 -16.77 -14.95 10.93
N PRO A 194 -16.15 -13.77 10.84
CA PRO A 194 -16.30 -12.76 11.87
C PRO A 194 -17.71 -12.20 11.83
N TRP A 195 -18.15 -11.76 12.99
CA TRP A 195 -19.44 -11.09 13.14
C TRP A 195 -19.22 -9.82 13.94
N ASP A 196 -19.62 -8.71 13.39
CA ASP A 196 -19.59 -7.45 14.10
C ASP A 196 -20.92 -7.23 14.83
N ALA A 197 -20.89 -7.36 16.14
CA ALA A 197 -21.99 -7.00 16.99
C ALA A 197 -22.01 -5.49 17.31
N SER A 198 -21.59 -4.63 16.36
CA SER A 198 -21.53 -3.16 16.55
C SER A 198 -22.89 -2.52 16.87
N THR A 199 -23.97 -3.25 16.64
CA THR A 199 -25.31 -2.90 17.15
C THR A 199 -25.50 -3.24 18.62
N SER A 200 -24.60 -4.03 19.25
CA SER A 200 -24.61 -4.28 20.68
C SER A 200 -23.87 -3.16 21.40
N LYS A 201 -24.42 -2.68 22.52
CA LYS A 201 -23.82 -1.66 23.39
C LYS A 201 -22.39 -1.97 23.89
N GLU A 202 -21.87 -3.15 23.57
CA GLU A 202 -20.61 -3.68 24.10
C GLU A 202 -19.46 -3.74 23.05
N ASN A 203 -19.72 -3.39 21.78
CA ASN A 203 -18.71 -3.31 20.71
C ASN A 203 -17.71 -4.51 20.72
N ARG A 204 -18.24 -5.74 20.69
CA ARG A 204 -17.47 -6.99 20.78
C ARG A 204 -17.51 -7.72 19.44
N GLY A 205 -16.33 -8.05 18.89
CA GLY A 205 -16.23 -8.96 17.76
C GLY A 205 -16.58 -10.39 18.18
N GLU A 206 -17.36 -11.09 17.38
CA GLU A 206 -17.72 -12.49 17.56
C GLU A 206 -17.25 -13.33 16.38
N LEU A 207 -16.89 -14.58 16.63
CA LEU A 207 -16.71 -15.60 15.60
C LEU A 207 -17.97 -16.42 15.47
N ARG A 208 -18.49 -16.55 14.26
CA ARG A 208 -19.64 -17.44 13.98
C ARG A 208 -19.23 -18.57 13.05
N VAL A 209 -19.82 -19.74 13.30
CA VAL A 209 -19.68 -20.91 12.46
C VAL A 209 -21.02 -21.20 11.79
N VAL A 210 -21.03 -21.09 10.46
CA VAL A 210 -22.22 -21.27 9.62
C VAL A 210 -22.15 -22.63 8.93
N SER A 211 -23.22 -23.44 8.98
CA SER A 211 -23.34 -24.69 8.25
C SER A 211 -23.98 -24.45 6.87
N LEU A 212 -23.44 -25.09 5.84
CA LEU A 212 -24.06 -25.07 4.51
C LEU A 212 -25.44 -25.74 4.46
N GLU A 213 -25.65 -26.78 5.27
CA GLU A 213 -26.90 -27.51 5.28
C GLU A 213 -28.06 -26.75 5.96
N ARG A 214 -27.75 -25.93 6.95
CA ARG A 214 -28.77 -25.29 7.80
C ARG A 214 -28.92 -23.79 7.57
N ASN A 215 -28.07 -23.12 6.82
CA ASN A 215 -28.10 -21.67 6.56
C ASN A 215 -28.17 -20.78 7.83
N THR A 216 -27.92 -21.34 8.99
CA THR A 216 -28.00 -20.63 10.27
C THR A 216 -26.67 -20.72 11.01
N PRO A 217 -26.28 -19.70 11.73
CA PRO A 217 -25.09 -19.75 12.56
C PRO A 217 -25.21 -20.87 13.58
N LEU A 218 -24.26 -21.82 13.58
CA LEU A 218 -24.27 -22.92 14.55
C LEU A 218 -23.92 -22.44 15.95
N ARG A 219 -22.97 -21.47 16.01
CA ARG A 219 -22.46 -20.97 17.27
C ARG A 219 -21.82 -19.60 17.11
N ALA A 220 -22.14 -18.70 18.03
CA ALA A 220 -21.40 -17.46 18.24
C ALA A 220 -20.38 -17.68 19.37
N ILE A 221 -19.13 -17.33 19.14
CA ILE A 221 -18.04 -17.48 20.09
C ILE A 221 -17.35 -16.13 20.24
N ALA A 222 -17.44 -15.55 21.45
CA ALA A 222 -16.74 -14.31 21.76
C ALA A 222 -15.33 -14.61 22.30
N ILE A 223 -14.34 -13.84 21.87
CA ILE A 223 -13.02 -13.82 22.49
C ILE A 223 -13.02 -12.68 23.52
N PRO A 224 -12.88 -12.97 24.82
CA PRO A 224 -12.95 -11.92 25.84
C PRO A 224 -11.91 -10.82 25.60
N GLY A 225 -12.39 -9.57 25.50
CA GLY A 225 -11.59 -8.38 25.25
C GLY A 225 -11.25 -8.11 23.78
N ALA A 226 -11.71 -8.93 22.84
CA ALA A 226 -11.53 -8.69 21.41
C ALA A 226 -12.52 -7.64 20.89
N ARG A 227 -12.01 -6.66 20.14
CA ARG A 227 -12.82 -5.69 19.38
C ARG A 227 -13.20 -6.23 18.00
N TRP A 228 -12.33 -6.98 17.39
CA TRP A 228 -12.51 -7.65 16.10
C TRP A 228 -11.84 -9.02 16.13
N ILE A 229 -12.33 -9.92 15.32
CA ILE A 229 -11.83 -11.29 15.17
C ILE A 229 -11.72 -11.57 13.66
N GLU A 230 -10.66 -12.27 13.25
CA GLU A 230 -10.44 -12.68 11.87
C GLU A 230 -10.03 -14.16 11.84
N PRO A 231 -10.86 -15.06 11.30
CA PRO A 231 -10.50 -16.47 11.14
C PRO A 231 -9.55 -16.65 9.96
N HIS A 232 -8.53 -17.49 10.14
CA HIS A 232 -7.52 -17.77 9.13
C HIS A 232 -7.62 -19.17 8.57
N ASP A 233 -7.67 -20.19 9.43
CA ASP A 233 -7.66 -21.57 9.02
C ASP A 233 -8.31 -22.50 10.06
N TRP A 234 -8.73 -23.68 9.64
CA TRP A 234 -9.21 -24.74 10.49
C TRP A 234 -8.11 -25.79 10.70
N SER A 235 -8.01 -26.32 11.91
CA SER A 235 -7.13 -27.46 12.18
C SER A 235 -7.49 -28.66 11.28
N PRO A 236 -6.53 -29.51 10.94
CA PRO A 236 -6.77 -30.65 10.04
C PRO A 236 -7.88 -31.59 10.53
N ASP A 237 -8.05 -31.74 11.84
CA ASP A 237 -9.09 -32.54 12.47
C ASP A 237 -10.44 -31.81 12.57
N GLY A 238 -10.52 -30.54 12.15
CA GLY A 238 -11.75 -29.73 12.20
C GLY A 238 -12.21 -29.32 13.59
N SER A 239 -11.40 -29.55 14.62
CA SER A 239 -11.76 -29.28 16.01
C SER A 239 -11.50 -27.86 16.47
N ARG A 240 -10.55 -27.14 15.82
CA ARG A 240 -10.13 -25.79 16.20
C ARG A 240 -10.07 -24.84 15.01
N ILE A 241 -10.27 -23.56 15.28
CA ILE A 241 -10.12 -22.47 14.32
C ILE A 241 -9.00 -21.57 14.81
N LEU A 242 -8.05 -21.28 13.92
CA LEU A 242 -7.00 -20.30 14.14
C LEU A 242 -7.54 -18.90 13.77
N CYS A 243 -7.52 -17.99 14.73
CA CYS A 243 -7.98 -16.63 14.57
C CYS A 243 -6.89 -15.64 14.97
N SER A 244 -6.87 -14.46 14.35
CA SER A 244 -6.30 -13.27 14.94
C SER A 244 -7.41 -12.39 15.53
N TYR A 245 -7.07 -11.59 16.53
CA TYR A 245 -8.00 -10.63 17.15
C TYR A 245 -7.24 -9.40 17.64
N GLY A 246 -7.96 -8.27 17.73
CA GLY A 246 -7.45 -7.04 18.31
C GLY A 246 -8.00 -6.84 19.70
N PRO A 247 -7.16 -6.94 20.76
CA PRO A 247 -7.59 -6.58 22.11
C PRO A 247 -7.79 -5.07 22.25
N ALA A 248 -8.59 -4.66 23.23
CA ALA A 248 -8.75 -3.25 23.55
C ALA A 248 -7.43 -2.65 24.05
N GLY A 249 -6.83 -1.74 23.27
CA GLY A 249 -5.60 -1.03 23.67
C GLY A 249 -4.29 -1.83 23.50
N GLY A 250 -4.30 -2.94 22.75
CA GLY A 250 -3.11 -3.78 22.49
C GLY A 250 -2.89 -4.11 21.03
N ASP A 251 -1.76 -4.74 20.78
CA ASP A 251 -1.38 -5.26 19.46
C ASP A 251 -2.22 -6.49 19.07
N ARG A 252 -2.19 -6.83 17.79
CA ARG A 252 -2.82 -8.04 17.26
C ARG A 252 -2.32 -9.28 18.03
N ALA A 253 -3.25 -10.13 18.44
CA ALA A 253 -2.98 -11.42 19.08
C ALA A 253 -3.61 -12.57 18.29
N LEU A 254 -3.19 -13.79 18.57
CA LEU A 254 -3.76 -15.00 17.99
C LEU A 254 -4.57 -15.77 19.02
N ALA A 255 -5.50 -16.58 18.54
CA ALA A 255 -6.26 -17.51 19.37
C ALA A 255 -6.55 -18.81 18.61
N LEU A 256 -6.59 -19.92 19.34
CA LEU A 256 -7.18 -21.18 18.91
C LEU A 256 -8.57 -21.31 19.55
N VAL A 257 -9.57 -21.36 18.73
CA VAL A 257 -10.97 -21.44 19.16
C VAL A 257 -11.49 -22.86 18.95
N SER A 258 -11.88 -23.53 20.01
CA SER A 258 -12.51 -24.86 19.94
C SER A 258 -13.91 -24.79 19.38
N VAL A 259 -14.19 -25.53 18.31
CA VAL A 259 -15.50 -25.57 17.67
C VAL A 259 -16.53 -26.29 18.52
N GLY A 260 -16.14 -27.33 19.25
CA GLY A 260 -17.02 -28.16 20.05
C GLY A 260 -17.58 -27.45 21.29
N ASN A 261 -16.72 -26.88 22.11
CA ASN A 261 -17.10 -26.27 23.40
C ASN A 261 -16.95 -24.74 23.45
N GLY A 262 -16.32 -24.10 22.42
CA GLY A 262 -16.10 -22.66 22.35
C GLY A 262 -15.00 -22.15 23.27
N THR A 263 -14.16 -23.02 23.81
CA THR A 263 -12.99 -22.59 24.59
C THR A 263 -11.99 -21.87 23.70
N VAL A 264 -11.36 -20.85 24.26
CA VAL A 264 -10.41 -19.98 23.56
C VAL A 264 -9.04 -20.09 24.24
N GLU A 265 -8.08 -20.64 23.51
CA GLU A 265 -6.67 -20.62 23.90
C GLU A 265 -6.00 -19.39 23.26
N LYS A 266 -5.59 -18.43 24.07
CA LYS A 266 -4.90 -17.22 23.59
C LYS A 266 -3.43 -17.54 23.28
N LEU A 267 -2.96 -17.03 22.14
CA LEU A 267 -1.59 -17.14 21.68
C LEU A 267 -1.02 -15.76 21.43
N ASP A 268 0.27 -15.57 21.73
CA ASP A 268 0.96 -14.37 21.32
C ASP A 268 1.16 -14.37 19.81
N ALA A 269 0.87 -13.25 19.15
CA ALA A 269 1.25 -13.10 17.76
C ALA A 269 2.77 -13.05 17.64
N PRO A 270 3.37 -13.73 16.65
CA PRO A 270 4.80 -13.61 16.42
C PRO A 270 5.15 -12.16 16.07
N ALA A 271 6.25 -11.65 16.65
CA ALA A 271 6.72 -10.31 16.37
C ALA A 271 6.93 -10.11 14.85
N GLY A 272 6.60 -8.94 14.32
CA GLY A 272 6.72 -8.62 12.89
C GLY A 272 5.75 -9.36 11.97
N SER A 273 4.83 -10.16 12.50
CA SER A 273 3.82 -10.82 11.67
C SER A 273 2.77 -9.82 11.19
N GLY A 274 2.63 -9.68 9.87
CA GLY A 274 1.75 -8.69 9.23
C GLY A 274 0.26 -9.01 9.31
N GLY A 275 -0.15 -10.01 10.08
CA GLY A 275 -1.55 -10.34 10.34
C GLY A 275 -2.28 -11.10 9.24
N TRP A 276 -1.62 -11.50 8.17
CA TRP A 276 -2.24 -12.17 7.03
C TRP A 276 -1.62 -13.55 6.81
N GLY A 277 -2.46 -14.53 6.43
CA GLY A 277 -1.97 -15.80 5.93
C GLY A 277 -1.44 -16.79 6.98
N TYR A 278 -2.00 -16.84 8.19
CA TYR A 278 -1.70 -17.91 9.10
C TYR A 278 -2.37 -19.22 8.66
N GLN A 279 -1.63 -20.30 8.61
CA GLN A 279 -2.14 -21.61 8.20
C GLN A 279 -1.65 -22.70 9.16
N PHE A 280 -2.48 -23.67 9.47
CA PHE A 280 -2.02 -24.87 10.18
C PHE A 280 -1.06 -25.70 9.31
N SER A 281 -0.07 -26.29 9.96
CA SER A 281 0.67 -27.41 9.37
C SER A 281 -0.28 -28.59 9.09
N ALA A 282 0.13 -29.48 8.20
CA ALA A 282 -0.66 -30.68 7.88
C ALA A 282 -0.99 -31.56 9.09
N ARG A 283 -0.20 -31.48 10.17
CA ARG A 283 -0.41 -32.21 11.43
C ARG A 283 -1.25 -31.42 12.44
N GLY A 284 -1.44 -30.11 12.24
CA GLY A 284 -2.15 -29.26 13.20
C GLY A 284 -1.35 -28.92 14.48
N ASP A 285 -0.07 -29.27 14.54
CA ASP A 285 0.84 -29.06 15.67
C ASP A 285 1.67 -27.77 15.55
N ALA A 286 1.62 -27.13 14.40
CA ALA A 286 2.33 -25.89 14.09
C ALA A 286 1.52 -24.97 13.17
N ILE A 287 1.94 -23.71 13.05
CA ILE A 287 1.40 -22.74 12.12
C ILE A 287 2.49 -22.15 11.23
N LEU A 288 2.17 -22.00 9.95
CA LEU A 288 2.95 -21.26 8.96
C LEU A 288 2.49 -19.81 8.92
N TYR A 289 3.40 -18.86 8.75
CA TYR A 289 3.09 -17.45 8.66
C TYR A 289 4.25 -16.66 8.04
N SER A 290 3.96 -15.43 7.59
CA SER A 290 4.98 -14.49 7.15
C SER A 290 5.23 -13.42 8.21
N ALA A 291 6.49 -13.11 8.49
CA ALA A 291 6.90 -12.08 9.44
C ALA A 291 8.26 -11.49 9.06
N SER A 292 8.55 -10.26 9.47
CA SER A 292 9.90 -9.72 9.40
C SER A 292 10.82 -10.44 10.38
N ALA A 293 12.05 -10.74 9.95
CA ALA A 293 12.97 -11.58 10.72
C ALA A 293 13.36 -10.97 12.07
N ASP A 294 13.43 -9.66 12.18
CA ASP A 294 13.83 -8.93 13.39
C ASP A 294 12.63 -8.39 14.20
N GLY A 295 11.41 -8.71 13.80
CA GLY A 295 10.18 -8.22 14.44
C GLY A 295 9.86 -6.75 14.18
N LYS A 296 10.63 -6.07 13.31
CA LYS A 296 10.44 -4.67 12.92
C LYS A 296 9.70 -4.57 11.60
N ALA A 297 9.44 -3.34 11.16
CA ALA A 297 8.94 -3.12 9.81
C ALA A 297 10.05 -3.41 8.78
N GLY A 298 9.80 -4.33 7.85
CA GLY A 298 10.76 -4.73 6.83
C GLY A 298 10.23 -5.87 5.98
N PRO A 299 11.04 -6.34 5.02
CA PRO A 299 10.70 -7.50 4.22
C PRO A 299 10.40 -8.71 5.12
N ARG A 300 9.42 -9.49 4.72
CA ARG A 300 9.00 -10.67 5.47
C ARG A 300 9.64 -11.92 4.93
N ASP A 301 9.90 -12.83 5.85
CA ASP A 301 10.30 -14.21 5.62
C ASP A 301 9.15 -15.16 6.01
N ILE A 302 9.26 -16.43 5.66
CA ILE A 302 8.27 -17.44 6.03
C ILE A 302 8.79 -18.31 7.16
N PHE A 303 7.96 -18.46 8.19
CA PHE A 303 8.27 -19.19 9.41
C PHE A 303 7.26 -20.31 9.67
N LEU A 304 7.71 -21.33 10.39
CA LEU A 304 6.89 -22.35 11.02
C LEU A 304 7.02 -22.21 12.55
N ARG A 305 5.90 -22.00 13.25
CA ARG A 305 5.86 -21.93 14.71
C ARG A 305 5.20 -23.17 15.29
N ASN A 306 5.91 -23.91 16.11
CA ASN A 306 5.35 -25.02 16.86
C ASN A 306 4.40 -24.51 17.94
N LEU A 307 3.17 -25.03 17.99
CA LEU A 307 2.14 -24.54 18.91
C LEU A 307 2.41 -24.93 20.38
N LYS A 308 3.10 -26.03 20.63
CA LYS A 308 3.42 -26.47 21.97
C LYS A 308 4.64 -25.75 22.56
N THR A 309 5.74 -25.70 21.81
CA THR A 309 7.00 -25.08 22.27
C THR A 309 7.07 -23.59 22.05
N ARG A 310 6.18 -23.02 21.22
CA ARG A 310 6.16 -21.61 20.79
C ARG A 310 7.40 -21.17 20.00
N VAL A 311 8.28 -22.10 19.66
CA VAL A 311 9.49 -21.82 18.88
C VAL A 311 9.13 -21.63 17.41
N SER A 312 9.65 -20.57 16.80
CA SER A 312 9.54 -20.27 15.37
C SER A 312 10.82 -20.65 14.65
N THR A 313 10.68 -21.39 13.55
CA THR A 313 11.79 -21.81 12.69
C THR A 313 11.62 -21.17 11.30
N PRO A 314 12.64 -20.53 10.74
CA PRO A 314 12.56 -19.98 9.39
C PRO A 314 12.49 -21.11 8.36
N ILE A 315 11.66 -20.93 7.35
CA ILE A 315 11.45 -21.87 6.23
C ILE A 315 11.96 -21.29 4.91
N VAL A 316 11.64 -20.01 4.64
CA VAL A 316 12.17 -19.27 3.50
C VAL A 316 12.72 -17.96 4.03
N GLN A 317 13.98 -17.67 3.73
CA GLN A 317 14.64 -16.41 4.09
C GLN A 317 15.32 -15.78 2.88
N HIS A 318 15.02 -14.49 2.65
CA HIS A 318 15.60 -13.70 1.57
C HIS A 318 15.48 -12.21 1.90
N PRO A 319 16.40 -11.33 1.43
CA PRO A 319 16.26 -9.88 1.59
C PRO A 319 15.02 -9.26 0.92
N ALA A 320 14.35 -10.00 0.04
CA ALA A 320 13.11 -9.60 -0.60
C ALA A 320 11.89 -9.95 0.26
N GLU A 321 10.73 -9.39 -0.09
CA GLU A 321 9.45 -9.71 0.53
C GLU A 321 9.02 -11.14 0.16
N ASP A 322 8.88 -12.03 1.14
CA ASP A 322 8.38 -13.39 0.95
C ASP A 322 7.04 -13.58 1.68
N LEU A 323 5.99 -13.83 0.90
CA LEU A 323 4.64 -14.01 1.39
C LEU A 323 4.18 -15.44 1.29
N LEU A 324 3.73 -15.99 2.39
CA LEU A 324 3.10 -17.29 2.42
C LEU A 324 1.85 -17.31 1.52
N VAL A 325 1.85 -18.20 0.55
CA VAL A 325 0.67 -18.60 -0.22
C VAL A 325 0.05 -19.85 0.41
N GLY A 326 0.88 -20.83 0.75
CA GLY A 326 0.49 -22.03 1.49
C GLY A 326 1.13 -23.31 0.98
N VAL A 327 0.85 -24.39 1.64
CA VAL A 327 1.25 -25.72 1.19
C VAL A 327 0.23 -26.23 0.17
N LEU A 328 0.69 -26.64 -1.02
CA LEU A 328 -0.18 -27.16 -2.07
C LEU A 328 -0.77 -28.51 -1.63
N PRO A 329 -2.09 -28.63 -1.49
CA PRO A 329 -2.72 -29.83 -0.95
C PRO A 329 -2.32 -31.12 -1.68
N GLY A 330 -2.02 -32.19 -0.92
CA GLY A 330 -1.59 -33.47 -1.45
C GLY A 330 -0.19 -33.48 -2.06
N THR A 331 0.65 -32.52 -1.71
CA THR A 331 2.04 -32.43 -2.15
C THR A 331 2.95 -31.95 -1.03
N ASP A 332 4.26 -32.06 -1.24
CA ASP A 332 5.32 -31.52 -0.37
C ASP A 332 5.85 -30.16 -0.89
N TRP A 333 4.97 -29.33 -1.49
CA TRP A 333 5.36 -28.04 -2.03
C TRP A 333 4.76 -26.89 -1.23
N LEU A 334 5.62 -26.03 -0.70
CA LEU A 334 5.24 -24.74 -0.14
C LEU A 334 5.34 -23.68 -1.23
N LEU A 335 4.24 -23.00 -1.50
CA LEU A 335 4.17 -21.88 -2.42
C LEU A 335 4.22 -20.57 -1.67
N PHE A 336 4.87 -19.61 -2.27
CA PHE A 336 4.98 -18.25 -1.73
C PHE A 336 5.11 -17.23 -2.86
N ALA A 337 4.72 -15.99 -2.59
CA ALA A 337 4.93 -14.89 -3.50
C ALA A 337 6.16 -14.11 -3.06
N SER A 338 7.01 -13.70 -4.01
CA SER A 338 8.25 -12.98 -3.69
C SER A 338 8.60 -11.98 -4.78
N ASP A 339 9.06 -10.81 -4.37
CA ASP A 339 9.55 -9.75 -5.26
C ASP A 339 11.07 -9.77 -5.47
N ARG A 340 11.74 -10.89 -5.15
CA ARG A 340 13.20 -11.10 -5.31
C ARG A 340 13.74 -10.84 -6.72
N ARG A 341 12.87 -10.64 -7.69
CA ARG A 341 13.18 -10.27 -9.08
C ARG A 341 12.66 -8.87 -9.45
N GLY A 342 12.31 -8.05 -8.45
CA GLY A 342 11.77 -6.71 -8.63
C GLY A 342 10.28 -6.65 -8.99
N ARG A 343 9.61 -7.81 -9.13
CA ARG A 343 8.15 -7.95 -9.28
C ARG A 343 7.67 -9.12 -8.44
N LEU A 344 6.43 -9.07 -8.01
CA LEU A 344 5.85 -10.17 -7.24
C LEU A 344 5.54 -11.35 -8.17
N ASP A 345 6.27 -12.43 -7.95
CA ASP A 345 6.18 -13.69 -8.70
C ASP A 345 5.77 -14.83 -7.76
N LEU A 346 5.17 -15.90 -8.32
CA LEU A 346 4.88 -17.12 -7.56
C LEU A 346 6.09 -18.05 -7.59
N TRP A 347 6.50 -18.47 -6.41
CA TRP A 347 7.61 -19.39 -6.18
C TRP A 347 7.15 -20.63 -5.44
N ALA A 348 7.88 -21.71 -5.57
CA ALA A 348 7.68 -22.94 -4.82
C ALA A 348 9.00 -23.47 -4.27
N VAL A 349 8.95 -24.05 -3.09
CA VAL A 349 10.08 -24.78 -2.48
C VAL A 349 9.60 -26.12 -1.94
N PRO A 350 10.39 -27.21 -2.07
CA PRO A 350 10.06 -28.48 -1.41
C PRO A 350 10.00 -28.27 0.11
N PHE A 351 8.93 -28.75 0.73
CA PHE A 351 8.66 -28.56 2.15
C PHE A 351 8.24 -29.88 2.79
N ARG A 352 9.13 -30.47 3.56
CA ARG A 352 8.93 -31.78 4.19
C ARG A 352 9.24 -31.73 5.67
N GLN A 353 8.39 -32.35 6.49
CA GLN A 353 8.59 -32.46 7.94
C GLN A 353 8.91 -31.13 8.63
N GLY A 354 8.29 -30.03 8.15
CA GLY A 354 8.49 -28.69 8.72
C GLY A 354 9.80 -27.99 8.31
N LYS A 355 10.46 -28.46 7.25
CA LYS A 355 11.71 -27.85 6.72
C LYS A 355 11.62 -27.68 5.20
N SER A 356 12.24 -26.63 4.69
CA SER A 356 12.50 -26.51 3.25
C SER A 356 13.67 -27.40 2.83
N ASP A 357 13.56 -28.05 1.67
CA ASP A 357 14.59 -28.92 1.08
C ASP A 357 14.90 -28.48 -0.35
N GLY A 358 15.89 -27.62 -0.51
CA GLY A 358 16.35 -27.14 -1.81
C GLY A 358 16.15 -25.67 -2.05
N GLN A 359 16.41 -25.25 -3.30
CA GLN A 359 16.27 -23.85 -3.70
C GLN A 359 14.84 -23.56 -4.18
N PRO A 360 14.31 -22.35 -3.91
CA PRO A 360 13.04 -21.91 -4.47
C PRO A 360 13.05 -21.92 -5.99
N MET A 361 11.98 -22.42 -6.59
CA MET A 361 11.78 -22.44 -8.04
C MET A 361 10.69 -21.45 -8.44
N LEU A 362 10.91 -20.74 -9.54
CA LEU A 362 9.93 -19.84 -10.12
C LEU A 362 8.82 -20.63 -10.81
N VAL A 363 7.58 -20.44 -10.34
CA VAL A 363 6.39 -21.09 -10.89
C VAL A 363 5.71 -20.21 -11.92
N LYS A 364 5.48 -18.92 -11.57
CA LYS A 364 4.79 -17.98 -12.45
C LYS A 364 5.28 -16.55 -12.23
N GLN A 365 5.54 -15.86 -13.32
CA GLN A 365 5.95 -14.46 -13.31
C GLN A 365 4.76 -13.50 -13.33
N GLY A 366 4.95 -12.31 -12.72
CA GLY A 366 4.09 -11.16 -12.93
C GLY A 366 2.66 -11.33 -12.41
N LEU A 367 2.50 -11.81 -11.17
CA LEU A 367 1.18 -11.94 -10.54
C LEU A 367 0.57 -10.60 -10.12
N GLY A 368 1.34 -9.51 -10.17
CA GLY A 368 0.89 -8.22 -9.67
C GLY A 368 0.71 -8.20 -8.14
N ARG A 369 -0.10 -7.30 -7.63
CA ARG A 369 -0.43 -7.22 -6.20
C ARG A 369 -1.39 -8.37 -5.83
N LEU A 370 -0.83 -9.43 -5.31
CA LEU A 370 -1.50 -10.68 -5.01
C LEU A 370 -1.98 -10.74 -3.56
N ILE A 371 -3.24 -11.15 -3.36
CA ILE A 371 -3.77 -11.63 -2.08
C ILE A 371 -4.08 -13.11 -2.23
N PRO A 372 -3.44 -14.01 -1.47
CA PRO A 372 -3.79 -15.43 -1.50
C PRO A 372 -5.19 -15.65 -0.92
N LEU A 373 -6.07 -16.26 -1.68
CA LEU A 373 -7.41 -16.63 -1.23
C LEU A 373 -7.45 -18.08 -0.74
N GLY A 374 -6.57 -18.94 -1.25
CA GLY A 374 -6.44 -20.33 -0.80
C GLY A 374 -6.42 -21.35 -1.92
N PHE A 375 -6.32 -22.62 -1.52
CA PHE A 375 -6.30 -23.77 -2.41
C PHE A 375 -7.56 -24.61 -2.29
N THR A 376 -7.93 -25.28 -3.37
CA THR A 376 -8.81 -26.46 -3.31
C THR A 376 -8.00 -27.73 -3.12
N ASN A 377 -8.61 -28.81 -2.63
CA ASN A 377 -7.98 -30.13 -2.53
C ASN A 377 -7.51 -30.65 -3.90
N GLY A 378 -8.12 -30.18 -4.99
CA GLY A 378 -7.69 -30.48 -6.35
C GLY A 378 -6.44 -29.73 -6.81
N GLY A 379 -5.91 -28.80 -5.99
CA GLY A 379 -4.69 -28.03 -6.28
C GLY A 379 -4.93 -26.77 -7.12
N ARG A 380 -6.17 -26.30 -7.26
CA ARG A 380 -6.46 -24.97 -7.83
C ARG A 380 -6.08 -23.91 -6.81
N PHE A 381 -5.37 -22.91 -7.23
CA PHE A 381 -4.98 -21.75 -6.41
C PHE A 381 -5.80 -20.54 -6.78
N TYR A 382 -6.60 -20.04 -5.84
CA TYR A 382 -7.34 -18.79 -6.00
C TYR A 382 -6.56 -17.64 -5.36
N TYR A 383 -6.52 -16.52 -6.07
CA TYR A 383 -5.92 -15.29 -5.58
C TYR A 383 -6.68 -14.07 -6.09
N ALA A 384 -6.60 -12.99 -5.35
CA ALA A 384 -7.08 -11.70 -5.84
C ALA A 384 -5.89 -10.83 -6.24
N THR A 385 -6.08 -10.04 -7.28
CA THR A 385 -5.20 -8.93 -7.63
C THR A 385 -5.89 -7.63 -7.27
N LEU A 386 -5.14 -6.73 -6.66
CA LEU A 386 -5.64 -5.38 -6.38
C LEU A 386 -5.21 -4.47 -7.52
N SER A 387 -6.18 -4.03 -8.29
CA SER A 387 -6.00 -2.97 -9.29
C SER A 387 -6.27 -1.57 -8.73
N SER A 388 -6.72 -1.49 -7.47
CA SER A 388 -7.04 -0.24 -6.83
C SER A 388 -5.77 0.47 -6.37
N THR A 389 -5.49 1.60 -6.98
CA THR A 389 -4.42 2.50 -6.58
C THR A 389 -5.03 3.82 -6.12
N ASP A 390 -4.77 4.19 -4.86
CA ASP A 390 -4.99 5.55 -4.42
C ASP A 390 -3.86 6.39 -5.00
N ASP A 391 -4.20 7.41 -5.77
CA ASP A 391 -3.23 8.30 -6.38
C ASP A 391 -3.54 9.75 -6.00
N VAL A 392 -2.50 10.57 -6.04
CA VAL A 392 -2.67 12.02 -5.92
C VAL A 392 -3.10 12.57 -7.26
N PHE A 393 -4.22 13.28 -7.26
CA PHE A 393 -4.78 13.99 -8.40
C PHE A 393 -4.71 15.49 -8.19
N LEU A 394 -4.57 16.21 -9.29
CA LEU A 394 -4.65 17.67 -9.37
C LEU A 394 -5.84 18.07 -10.22
N ALA A 395 -6.63 19.00 -9.72
CA ALA A 395 -7.78 19.57 -10.42
C ALA A 395 -7.69 21.10 -10.44
N ASP A 396 -7.92 21.71 -11.58
CA ASP A 396 -7.98 23.16 -11.71
C ASP A 396 -9.27 23.68 -11.06
N PHE A 397 -9.16 24.78 -10.31
CA PHE A 397 -10.26 25.35 -9.55
C PHE A 397 -10.46 26.82 -9.93
N ASP A 398 -11.67 27.15 -10.34
CA ASP A 398 -12.06 28.54 -10.62
C ASP A 398 -12.55 29.24 -9.35
N ARG A 399 -11.78 30.23 -8.90
CA ARG A 399 -12.13 31.01 -7.71
C ARG A 399 -13.38 31.90 -7.91
N GLY A 400 -13.74 32.22 -9.15
CA GLY A 400 -14.90 33.06 -9.47
C GLY A 400 -16.21 32.29 -9.31
N SER A 401 -16.29 31.12 -9.90
CA SER A 401 -17.46 30.23 -9.81
C SER A 401 -17.45 29.31 -8.60
N GLY A 402 -16.29 29.10 -7.98
CA GLY A 402 -16.13 28.13 -6.89
C GLY A 402 -16.20 26.67 -7.35
N GLN A 403 -15.94 26.39 -8.63
CA GLN A 403 -16.08 25.07 -9.26
C GLN A 403 -14.74 24.49 -9.68
N VAL A 404 -14.65 23.15 -9.74
CA VAL A 404 -13.56 22.44 -10.41
C VAL A 404 -13.76 22.55 -11.92
N ILE A 405 -12.70 22.87 -12.66
CA ILE A 405 -12.71 23.00 -14.12
C ILE A 405 -12.07 21.78 -14.76
N GLY A 406 -12.79 21.17 -15.69
CA GLY A 406 -12.28 20.02 -16.45
C GLY A 406 -12.11 18.76 -15.63
N GLU A 407 -11.29 17.84 -16.12
CA GLU A 407 -11.01 16.58 -15.47
C GLU A 407 -9.77 16.67 -14.59
N ALA A 408 -9.82 16.00 -13.43
CA ALA A 408 -8.67 15.89 -12.58
C ALA A 408 -7.59 15.00 -13.24
N ARG A 409 -6.34 15.44 -13.20
CA ARG A 409 -5.18 14.73 -13.75
C ARG A 409 -4.35 14.09 -12.66
N LYS A 410 -3.85 12.89 -12.92
CA LYS A 410 -2.94 12.21 -12.01
C LYS A 410 -1.61 12.97 -11.90
N LEU A 411 -1.11 13.16 -10.69
CA LEU A 411 0.14 13.89 -10.45
C LEU A 411 1.36 13.17 -11.04
N THR A 412 1.44 11.85 -10.85
CA THR A 412 2.58 11.05 -11.27
C THR A 412 2.17 9.62 -11.60
N THR A 413 2.86 9.01 -12.55
CA THR A 413 2.80 7.58 -12.87
C THR A 413 4.01 6.81 -12.34
N ARG A 414 4.98 7.50 -11.71
CA ARG A 414 6.23 6.94 -11.22
C ARG A 414 6.03 5.90 -10.12
N TRP A 415 5.01 6.11 -9.27
CA TRP A 415 4.70 5.22 -8.17
C TRP A 415 3.42 4.45 -8.49
N ASP A 416 3.57 3.30 -9.16
CA ASP A 416 2.45 2.37 -9.33
C ASP A 416 2.06 1.78 -7.98
N GLY A 417 1.35 2.57 -7.21
CA GLY A 417 0.99 2.16 -5.87
C GLY A 417 0.25 3.26 -5.12
N PHE A 418 0.04 3.06 -3.84
CA PHE A 418 -0.60 4.04 -3.01
C PHE A 418 0.20 5.34 -2.96
N SER A 419 -0.39 6.45 -3.38
CA SER A 419 0.05 7.79 -3.06
C SER A 419 -1.12 8.57 -2.46
N GLY A 420 -0.86 9.35 -1.42
CA GLY A 420 -1.94 10.06 -0.73
C GLY A 420 -1.46 11.14 0.22
N PHE A 421 -2.38 11.80 0.89
CA PHE A 421 -2.13 12.89 1.81
C PHE A 421 -1.35 14.05 1.18
N PRO A 422 -1.80 14.62 0.05
CA PRO A 422 -1.11 15.74 -0.55
C PRO A 422 -1.13 16.97 0.36
N SER A 423 -0.03 17.74 0.37
CA SER A 423 0.10 19.00 1.09
C SER A 423 1.04 19.93 0.33
N PHE A 424 0.55 21.10 -0.08
CA PHE A 424 1.35 22.11 -0.76
C PHE A 424 2.28 22.84 0.21
N SER A 425 3.48 23.16 -0.24
CA SER A 425 4.37 24.07 0.48
C SER A 425 3.75 25.49 0.56
N PRO A 426 4.11 26.29 1.59
CA PRO A 426 3.56 27.63 1.76
C PRO A 426 3.77 28.57 0.54
N ASP A 427 4.88 28.39 -0.20
CA ASP A 427 5.16 29.11 -1.43
C ASP A 427 4.48 28.52 -2.68
N GLY A 428 3.80 27.38 -2.54
CA GLY A 428 3.20 26.64 -3.63
C GLY A 428 4.20 25.96 -4.57
N GLY A 429 5.49 26.08 -4.33
CA GLY A 429 6.52 25.55 -5.21
C GLY A 429 6.74 24.04 -5.16
N SER A 430 6.22 23.39 -4.13
CA SER A 430 6.38 21.95 -3.91
C SER A 430 5.10 21.31 -3.39
N LEU A 431 4.97 20.01 -3.62
CA LEU A 431 3.93 19.15 -3.05
C LEU A 431 4.57 18.01 -2.25
N ALA A 432 4.23 17.93 -0.98
CA ALA A 432 4.56 16.78 -0.14
C ALA A 432 3.40 15.79 -0.17
N TYR A 433 3.68 14.51 -0.27
CA TYR A 433 2.68 13.44 -0.20
C TYR A 433 3.31 12.13 0.28
N LEU A 434 2.49 11.22 0.72
CA LEU A 434 2.93 9.91 1.19
C LEU A 434 2.83 8.90 0.05
N VAL A 435 3.80 7.99 -0.04
CA VAL A 435 3.76 6.88 -0.99
C VAL A 435 4.01 5.56 -0.29
N LYS A 436 3.52 4.50 -0.90
CA LYS A 436 3.91 3.15 -0.59
C LYS A 436 4.68 2.57 -1.77
N ARG A 437 5.98 2.38 -1.59
CA ARG A 437 6.87 1.80 -2.61
C ARG A 437 6.81 0.28 -2.66
N SER A 438 6.50 -0.35 -1.53
CA SER A 438 6.39 -1.82 -1.46
C SER A 438 5.27 -2.33 -2.38
N PRO A 439 5.53 -3.34 -3.23
CA PRO A 439 4.53 -3.91 -4.14
C PRO A 439 3.40 -4.66 -3.43
N MET A 440 3.44 -4.75 -2.11
CA MET A 440 2.52 -5.55 -1.32
C MET A 440 1.15 -4.90 -1.13
N PRO A 441 0.05 -5.66 -1.29
CA PRO A 441 -1.23 -5.25 -0.78
C PRO A 441 -1.17 -5.29 0.76
N VAL A 442 -1.09 -4.12 1.38
CA VAL A 442 -1.30 -3.98 2.83
C VAL A 442 -2.67 -3.38 3.03
N PRO A 443 -3.33 -3.69 4.14
CA PRO A 443 -4.56 -2.99 4.52
C PRO A 443 -4.38 -1.48 4.39
N THR A 444 -5.40 -0.82 3.88
CA THR A 444 -5.44 0.62 3.65
C THR A 444 -4.75 1.39 4.79
N GLY A 445 -3.72 2.17 4.48
CA GLY A 445 -3.18 3.15 5.40
C GLY A 445 -1.72 3.00 5.84
N VAL A 446 -0.95 2.06 5.31
CA VAL A 446 0.48 1.99 5.65
C VAL A 446 1.30 2.53 4.48
N PHE A 447 1.71 3.78 4.56
CA PHE A 447 2.69 4.40 3.69
C PHE A 447 4.10 4.12 4.23
N ASP A 448 5.07 3.99 3.36
CA ASP A 448 6.47 3.70 3.72
C ASP A 448 7.44 4.86 3.44
N SER A 449 6.97 5.90 2.75
CA SER A 449 7.83 7.03 2.40
C SER A 449 7.06 8.34 2.29
N LEU A 450 7.76 9.43 2.61
CA LEU A 450 7.38 10.79 2.25
C LEU A 450 8.06 11.17 0.94
N VAL A 451 7.32 11.78 0.03
CA VAL A 451 7.83 12.36 -1.21
C VAL A 451 7.61 13.86 -1.19
N VAL A 452 8.62 14.63 -1.56
CA VAL A 452 8.50 16.07 -1.81
C VAL A 452 8.89 16.33 -3.26
N GLN A 453 7.92 16.73 -4.06
CA GLN A 453 8.05 16.94 -5.49
C GLN A 453 7.97 18.44 -5.83
N SER A 454 8.89 18.93 -6.66
CA SER A 454 8.82 20.29 -7.21
C SER A 454 7.64 20.39 -8.19
N LEU A 455 6.85 21.45 -8.06
CA LEU A 455 5.81 21.82 -9.02
C LEU A 455 6.31 22.87 -10.02
N LYS A 456 7.42 23.57 -9.70
CA LYS A 456 8.07 24.56 -10.58
C LYS A 456 8.92 23.87 -11.66
N ASP A 457 9.52 22.74 -11.32
CA ASP A 457 10.28 21.89 -12.24
C ASP A 457 9.79 20.43 -12.12
N PRO A 458 8.87 19.99 -12.95
CA PRO A 458 8.38 18.63 -12.96
C PRO A 458 9.41 17.57 -13.34
N THR A 459 10.56 18.00 -13.92
CA THR A 459 11.66 17.11 -14.31
C THR A 459 12.68 16.91 -13.18
N ALA A 460 12.61 17.74 -12.13
CA ALA A 460 13.47 17.59 -10.96
C ALA A 460 13.16 16.28 -10.22
N GLU A 461 14.24 15.60 -9.79
CA GLU A 461 14.10 14.42 -8.92
C GLU A 461 13.40 14.78 -7.63
N PRO A 462 12.31 14.08 -7.26
CA PRO A 462 11.66 14.32 -5.99
C PRO A 462 12.54 13.82 -4.84
N LEU A 463 12.51 14.54 -3.74
CA LEU A 463 13.08 14.06 -2.48
C LEU A 463 12.21 12.92 -1.95
N VAL A 464 12.79 11.76 -1.72
CA VAL A 464 12.11 10.58 -1.16
C VAL A 464 12.74 10.23 0.17
N VAL A 465 11.93 10.17 1.21
CA VAL A 465 12.35 9.89 2.59
C VAL A 465 11.67 8.61 3.07
N ALA A 466 12.44 7.54 3.22
CA ALA A 466 11.93 6.28 3.75
C ALA A 466 11.63 6.40 5.25
N PHE A 467 10.45 5.96 5.69
CA PHE A 467 10.10 6.03 7.10
C PHE A 467 10.89 5.06 7.96
N GLU A 468 11.37 3.98 7.40
CA GLU A 468 12.27 3.04 8.06
C GLU A 468 13.57 3.72 8.51
N GLU A 469 14.18 4.56 7.66
CA GLU A 469 15.39 5.34 7.99
C GLU A 469 15.15 6.31 9.16
N LEU A 470 13.90 6.77 9.30
CA LEU A 470 13.46 7.62 10.40
C LEU A 470 12.97 6.84 11.62
N GLY A 471 12.88 5.50 11.55
CA GLY A 471 12.30 4.66 12.60
C GLY A 471 10.82 4.97 12.85
N LEU A 472 10.07 5.33 11.81
CA LEU A 472 8.64 5.67 11.87
C LEU A 472 7.78 4.59 11.22
N ASN A 473 6.56 4.44 11.74
CA ASN A 473 5.53 3.54 11.24
C ASN A 473 4.15 4.21 11.34
N SER A 474 3.16 3.67 10.62
CA SER A 474 1.76 4.15 10.64
C SER A 474 1.66 5.67 10.46
N VAL A 475 2.33 6.20 9.45
CA VAL A 475 2.45 7.65 9.22
C VAL A 475 1.14 8.21 8.65
N ARG A 476 0.75 9.37 9.15
CA ARG A 476 -0.38 10.18 8.70
C ARG A 476 0.12 11.49 8.10
N GLY A 477 -0.67 12.04 7.22
CA GLY A 477 -0.41 13.11 6.29
C GLY A 477 0.53 14.23 6.72
N PRO A 478 1.36 14.73 5.78
CA PRO A 478 2.22 15.88 6.05
C PRO A 478 1.41 17.17 6.15
N CYS A 479 1.84 18.09 7.04
CA CYS A 479 1.56 19.51 6.91
C CYS A 479 2.87 20.30 6.97
N TRP A 480 2.98 21.34 6.17
CA TRP A 480 4.16 22.19 6.13
C TRP A 480 4.16 23.21 7.26
N LEU A 481 5.32 23.49 7.83
CA LEU A 481 5.51 24.67 8.66
C LEU A 481 5.58 25.94 7.79
N PRO A 482 5.22 27.13 8.33
CA PRO A 482 5.11 28.37 7.54
C PRO A 482 6.39 28.79 6.80
N ASP A 483 7.54 28.42 7.34
CA ASP A 483 8.85 28.72 6.75
C ASP A 483 9.20 27.88 5.53
N GLY A 484 8.39 26.86 5.22
CA GLY A 484 8.60 25.94 4.12
C GLY A 484 9.84 25.03 4.28
N LYS A 485 10.45 25.01 5.47
CA LYS A 485 11.70 24.25 5.72
C LYS A 485 11.48 22.94 6.45
N ALA A 486 10.27 22.66 6.87
CA ALA A 486 9.95 21.40 7.54
C ALA A 486 8.51 20.98 7.28
N VAL A 487 8.28 19.67 7.36
CA VAL A 487 6.94 19.07 7.42
C VAL A 487 6.72 18.41 8.77
N VAL A 488 5.47 18.39 9.21
CA VAL A 488 5.04 17.66 10.40
C VAL A 488 4.25 16.44 9.99
N LEU A 489 4.56 15.31 10.60
CA LEU A 489 3.93 14.01 10.36
C LEU A 489 3.36 13.48 11.68
N GLY A 490 2.15 12.94 11.66
CA GLY A 490 1.66 12.09 12.74
C GLY A 490 2.14 10.64 12.50
N ALA A 491 2.85 10.06 13.46
CA ALA A 491 3.37 8.70 13.29
C ALA A 491 3.48 7.95 14.62
N SER A 492 3.59 6.62 14.56
CA SER A 492 4.10 5.79 15.63
C SER A 492 5.55 5.39 15.37
N THR A 493 6.28 5.01 16.41
CA THR A 493 7.61 4.40 16.24
C THR A 493 7.46 2.98 15.72
N THR A 494 8.53 2.43 15.10
CA THR A 494 8.57 1.04 14.64
C THR A 494 8.33 0.01 15.77
N GLN A 495 8.55 0.41 17.03
CA GLN A 495 8.23 -0.41 18.20
C GLN A 495 6.73 -0.36 18.60
N GLY A 496 5.90 0.41 17.87
CA GLY A 496 4.43 0.35 17.95
C GLY A 496 3.77 0.93 19.21
N GLN A 497 4.54 1.42 20.18
CA GLN A 497 4.00 1.72 21.51
C GLN A 497 3.49 3.14 21.71
N GLU A 498 3.90 4.10 20.89
CA GLU A 498 3.53 5.50 21.11
C GLU A 498 3.28 6.24 19.80
N SER A 499 2.14 6.89 19.71
CA SER A 499 1.87 7.86 18.63
C SER A 499 2.42 9.23 19.03
N ALA A 500 2.96 9.95 18.05
CA ALA A 500 3.48 11.31 18.27
C ALA A 500 3.38 12.13 16.98
N LEU A 501 3.55 13.45 17.11
CA LEU A 501 3.91 14.30 15.98
C LEU A 501 5.43 14.40 15.87
N TYR A 502 5.91 14.28 14.64
CA TYR A 502 7.32 14.40 14.29
C TYR A 502 7.52 15.53 13.28
N ARG A 503 8.45 16.40 13.56
CA ARG A 503 8.95 17.39 12.61
C ARG A 503 10.11 16.75 11.81
N ILE A 504 10.07 16.90 10.50
CA ILE A 504 11.12 16.49 9.58
C ILE A 504 11.64 17.75 8.89
N ASP A 505 12.86 18.14 9.22
CA ASP A 505 13.52 19.29 8.59
C ASP A 505 13.99 18.93 7.16
N LEU A 506 13.77 19.83 6.21
CA LEU A 506 14.10 19.66 4.80
C LEU A 506 15.18 20.69 4.38
N PRO A 507 16.20 20.29 3.60
CA PRO A 507 16.49 18.96 3.06
C PRO A 507 17.28 18.04 4.01
N GLY A 508 17.68 18.51 5.19
CA GLY A 508 18.62 17.82 6.09
C GLY A 508 18.07 16.56 6.78
N LEU A 509 16.79 16.24 6.60
CA LEU A 509 16.08 15.05 7.09
C LEU A 509 16.19 14.81 8.60
N ARG A 510 16.48 15.83 9.38
CA ARG A 510 16.54 15.73 10.85
C ARG A 510 15.13 15.50 11.40
N LYS A 511 14.92 14.37 12.07
CA LYS A 511 13.69 14.04 12.78
C LYS A 511 13.71 14.57 14.20
N THR A 512 12.67 15.29 14.61
CA THR A 512 12.44 15.75 15.98
C THR A 512 11.04 15.36 16.43
N ARG A 513 10.93 14.66 17.57
CA ARG A 513 9.64 14.38 18.19
C ARG A 513 9.16 15.65 18.88
N ILE A 514 8.05 16.22 18.41
CA ILE A 514 7.54 17.50 18.92
C ILE A 514 6.35 17.34 19.86
N TYR A 515 5.49 16.32 19.69
CA TYR A 515 4.33 16.13 20.55
C TYR A 515 4.03 14.63 20.77
N PRO A 516 4.24 14.09 22.00
CA PRO A 516 3.84 12.72 22.32
C PRO A 516 2.33 12.66 22.57
N VAL A 517 1.65 11.70 21.96
CA VAL A 517 0.24 11.44 22.24
C VAL A 517 0.15 10.52 23.45
N ALA A 518 -0.44 11.01 24.54
CA ALA A 518 -0.55 10.27 25.78
C ALA A 518 -1.34 8.96 25.63
N ALA A 519 -1.04 7.98 26.46
CA ALA A 519 -1.74 6.70 26.48
C ALA A 519 -3.26 6.88 26.65
N GLY A 520 -4.04 6.16 25.88
CA GLY A 520 -5.50 6.27 25.83
C GLY A 520 -6.05 7.36 24.92
N ARG A 521 -5.22 8.28 24.43
CA ARG A 521 -5.58 9.25 23.37
C ARG A 521 -5.24 8.69 22.00
N ARG A 522 -5.99 9.08 20.98
CA ARG A 522 -5.75 8.67 19.57
C ARG A 522 -5.69 9.90 18.69
N LEU A 523 -4.62 10.00 17.92
CA LEU A 523 -4.46 11.04 16.91
C LEU A 523 -5.50 10.84 15.81
N SER A 524 -6.37 11.82 15.57
CA SER A 524 -7.34 11.84 14.48
C SER A 524 -6.84 12.64 13.27
N GLY A 525 -5.90 13.58 13.48
CA GLY A 525 -5.30 14.41 12.44
C GLY A 525 -4.48 15.55 13.04
N HIS A 526 -3.85 16.34 12.18
CA HIS A 526 -3.17 17.58 12.57
C HIS A 526 -3.19 18.56 11.41
N VAL A 527 -3.08 19.85 11.70
CA VAL A 527 -3.04 20.93 10.72
C VAL A 527 -2.02 21.98 11.19
N CYS A 528 -1.11 22.35 10.29
CA CYS A 528 -0.18 23.44 10.52
C CYS A 528 -0.81 24.77 10.08
N ALA A 529 -0.67 25.83 10.87
CA ALA A 529 -1.04 27.16 10.44
C ALA A 529 -0.09 27.66 9.35
N SER A 530 -0.61 28.46 8.42
CA SER A 530 0.15 28.96 7.27
C SER A 530 0.93 30.24 7.57
N ASP A 531 0.52 30.99 8.60
CA ASP A 531 1.00 32.34 8.92
C ASP A 531 1.77 32.40 10.25
N GLU A 532 1.56 31.45 11.15
CA GLU A 532 2.24 31.37 12.45
C GLU A 532 2.78 29.95 12.69
N PRO A 533 3.89 29.76 13.43
CA PRO A 533 4.47 28.46 13.72
C PRO A 533 3.66 27.70 14.79
N VAL A 534 2.41 27.39 14.46
CA VAL A 534 1.43 26.73 15.33
C VAL A 534 0.88 25.50 14.64
N ILE A 535 0.61 24.47 15.44
CA ILE A 535 0.04 23.20 15.00
C ILE A 535 -1.22 22.93 15.84
N TYR A 536 -2.30 22.59 15.16
CA TYR A 536 -3.51 22.07 15.78
C TYR A 536 -3.50 20.56 15.70
N VAL A 537 -3.61 19.91 16.85
CA VAL A 537 -3.59 18.45 17.00
C VAL A 537 -5.00 17.98 17.27
N GLY A 538 -5.57 17.28 16.30
CA GLY A 538 -6.86 16.61 16.46
C GLY A 538 -6.67 15.28 17.15
N LEU A 539 -7.24 15.12 18.30
CA LEU A 539 -7.42 13.86 19.00
C LEU A 539 -8.86 13.40 18.84
N THR A 540 -9.15 12.13 19.11
CA THR A 540 -10.50 11.58 18.87
C THR A 540 -11.62 12.41 19.54
N THR A 541 -11.37 12.99 20.71
CA THR A 541 -12.38 13.71 21.49
C THR A 541 -12.01 15.16 21.81
N GLU A 542 -10.85 15.63 21.37
CA GLU A 542 -10.41 17.00 21.69
C GLU A 542 -9.51 17.59 20.61
N VAL A 543 -9.40 18.90 20.59
CA VAL A 543 -8.46 19.65 19.74
C VAL A 543 -7.50 20.43 20.64
N ILE A 544 -6.21 20.29 20.37
CA ILE A 544 -5.11 20.91 21.10
C ILE A 544 -4.35 21.83 20.16
N ARG A 545 -3.92 22.98 20.64
CA ARG A 545 -3.01 23.92 20.00
C ARG A 545 -1.64 23.82 20.66
N ILE A 546 -0.59 23.71 19.85
CA ILE A 546 0.82 23.73 20.30
C ILE A 546 1.62 24.66 19.39
N ASP A 547 2.79 25.11 19.84
CA ASP A 547 3.77 25.75 18.93
C ASP A 547 4.51 24.70 18.09
N ALA A 548 5.26 25.14 17.07
CA ALA A 548 6.02 24.25 16.18
C ALA A 548 7.17 23.49 16.85
N ALA A 549 7.53 23.86 18.10
CA ALA A 549 8.48 23.13 18.93
C ALA A 549 7.80 22.07 19.81
N GLY A 550 6.48 22.01 19.80
CA GLY A 550 5.69 21.09 20.60
C GLY A 550 5.42 21.56 22.04
N SER A 551 5.68 22.81 22.28
CA SER A 551 5.47 23.47 23.60
C SER A 551 4.14 24.26 23.62
N ASN A 552 3.84 24.90 24.76
CA ASN A 552 2.67 25.74 24.91
C ASN A 552 1.34 25.05 24.61
N GLU A 553 1.18 23.80 25.08
CA GLU A 553 -0.04 23.00 24.89
C GLU A 553 -1.26 23.74 25.47
N GLN A 554 -2.24 23.98 24.62
CA GLN A 554 -3.53 24.56 24.97
C GLN A 554 -4.67 23.73 24.41
N ARG A 555 -5.56 23.21 25.25
CA ARG A 555 -6.78 22.59 24.77
C ARG A 555 -7.76 23.66 24.32
N VAL A 556 -8.07 23.68 23.01
CA VAL A 556 -8.99 24.65 22.39
C VAL A 556 -10.42 24.13 22.32
N PHE A 557 -10.61 22.80 22.33
CA PHE A 557 -11.93 22.18 22.33
C PHE A 557 -11.91 20.80 22.99
N LEU A 558 -12.99 20.45 23.67
CA LEU A 558 -13.30 19.11 24.18
C LEU A 558 -14.70 18.72 23.74
N ALA A 559 -14.82 17.62 23.03
CA ALA A 559 -16.10 17.10 22.53
C ALA A 559 -16.97 16.60 23.69
N PRO A 560 -18.30 16.71 23.61
CA PRO A 560 -19.23 16.05 24.51
C PRO A 560 -18.96 14.54 24.58
N LYS A 561 -19.31 13.93 25.72
CA LYS A 561 -19.12 12.50 25.94
C LYS A 561 -19.82 11.67 24.84
N GLY A 562 -19.09 10.76 24.24
CA GLY A 562 -19.60 9.87 23.17
C GLY A 562 -19.47 10.44 21.74
N GLN A 563 -19.00 11.67 21.59
CA GLN A 563 -18.73 12.24 20.27
C GLN A 563 -17.25 12.12 19.90
N ASN A 564 -17.00 11.69 18.66
CA ASN A 564 -15.67 11.63 18.07
C ASN A 564 -15.50 12.74 17.03
N LEU A 565 -14.29 13.27 16.92
CA LEU A 565 -13.91 14.33 16.00
C LEU A 565 -13.08 13.79 14.83
N SER A 566 -13.29 14.38 13.64
CA SER A 566 -12.51 14.08 12.44
C SER A 566 -12.53 15.30 11.50
N GLY A 567 -11.86 15.22 10.35
CA GLY A 567 -11.96 16.21 9.28
C GLY A 567 -11.60 17.63 9.70
N MET A 568 -10.53 17.79 10.48
CA MET A 568 -10.10 19.11 10.96
C MET A 568 -9.38 19.90 9.85
N ALA A 569 -9.76 21.16 9.68
CA ALA A 569 -9.13 22.10 8.77
C ALA A 569 -9.09 23.50 9.36
N LEU A 570 -8.09 24.29 8.97
CA LEU A 570 -7.91 25.68 9.37
C LEU A 570 -8.24 26.61 8.20
N SER A 571 -8.96 27.70 8.48
CA SER A 571 -9.26 28.72 7.45
C SER A 571 -7.98 29.35 6.89
N PRO A 572 -8.00 29.86 5.65
CA PRO A 572 -6.82 30.47 5.03
C PRO A 572 -6.22 31.63 5.80
N ASP A 573 -7.03 32.36 6.59
CA ASP A 573 -6.60 33.44 7.47
C ASP A 573 -6.15 32.99 8.87
N GLY A 574 -6.10 31.68 9.14
CA GLY A 574 -5.67 31.10 10.41
C GLY A 574 -6.65 31.30 11.59
N ARG A 575 -7.79 31.99 11.39
CA ARG A 575 -8.64 32.46 12.52
C ARG A 575 -9.76 31.49 12.89
N THR A 576 -10.14 30.58 12.01
CA THR A 576 -11.28 29.68 12.22
C THR A 576 -10.88 28.22 12.01
N LEU A 577 -11.16 27.36 12.97
CA LEU A 577 -11.09 25.92 12.84
C LEU A 577 -12.44 25.37 12.38
N SER A 578 -12.41 24.38 11.49
CA SER A 578 -13.54 23.52 11.19
C SER A 578 -13.20 22.08 11.53
N PHE A 579 -14.20 21.31 11.93
CA PHE A 579 -14.08 19.87 12.18
C PHE A 579 -15.45 19.19 12.08
N ILE A 580 -15.41 17.88 11.90
CA ILE A 580 -16.59 17.04 11.87
C ILE A 580 -16.77 16.38 13.23
N ALA A 581 -17.97 16.51 13.81
CA ALA A 581 -18.40 15.74 14.97
C ALA A 581 -19.32 14.59 14.51
N ASN A 582 -19.03 13.38 14.97
CA ASN A 582 -19.88 12.24 14.74
C ASN A 582 -21.01 12.27 15.77
N LEU A 583 -22.25 12.48 15.34
CA LEU A 583 -23.42 12.55 16.20
C LEU A 583 -23.96 11.15 16.54
N ASP A 584 -23.97 10.26 15.54
CA ASP A 584 -24.31 8.85 15.66
C ASP A 584 -23.65 8.06 14.49
N ASP A 585 -24.06 6.82 14.25
CA ASP A 585 -23.46 5.95 13.24
C ASP A 585 -23.57 6.50 11.80
N HIS A 586 -24.53 7.36 11.53
CA HIS A 586 -24.80 7.88 10.19
C HIS A 586 -24.82 9.39 10.07
N ARG A 587 -25.04 10.14 11.16
CA ARG A 587 -25.13 11.61 11.14
C ARG A 587 -23.81 12.25 11.53
N ARG A 588 -23.45 13.28 10.77
CA ARG A 588 -22.22 14.08 10.92
C ARG A 588 -22.60 15.55 11.01
N ALA A 589 -22.01 16.27 11.92
CA ALA A 589 -22.14 17.72 12.02
C ALA A 589 -20.82 18.40 11.62
N LEU A 590 -20.87 19.33 10.68
CA LEU A 590 -19.76 20.23 10.38
C LEU A 590 -19.84 21.42 11.29
N LEU A 591 -18.81 21.60 12.09
CA LEU A 591 -18.68 22.64 13.11
C LEU A 591 -17.57 23.62 12.73
N VAL A 592 -17.76 24.89 13.12
CA VAL A 592 -16.73 25.93 13.04
C VAL A 592 -16.59 26.66 14.36
N MET A 593 -15.38 27.07 14.72
CA MET A 593 -15.09 27.83 15.93
C MET A 593 -13.85 28.70 15.76
N PRO A 594 -13.66 29.75 16.57
CA PRO A 594 -12.40 30.49 16.59
C PRO A 594 -11.22 29.58 16.87
N SER A 595 -10.10 29.74 16.13
CA SER A 595 -8.93 28.84 16.24
C SER A 595 -8.25 28.91 17.60
N LYS A 596 -8.39 30.01 18.34
CA LYS A 596 -7.86 30.20 19.68
C LYS A 596 -8.77 29.69 20.81
N GLY A 597 -9.88 29.04 20.47
CA GLY A 597 -10.86 28.51 21.38
C GLY A 597 -12.17 29.30 21.39
N GLY A 598 -13.23 28.71 21.90
CA GLY A 598 -14.57 29.29 21.94
C GLY A 598 -15.66 28.21 21.76
N THR A 599 -16.90 28.65 21.63
CA THR A 599 -18.04 27.76 21.43
C THR A 599 -18.17 27.39 19.94
N PRO A 600 -18.17 26.10 19.57
CA PRO A 600 -18.41 25.67 18.19
C PRO A 600 -19.81 26.01 17.74
N ARG A 601 -19.94 26.41 16.50
CA ARG A 601 -21.22 26.62 15.81
C ARG A 601 -21.41 25.57 14.73
N GLN A 602 -22.51 24.87 14.75
CA GLN A 602 -22.90 23.96 13.69
C GLN A 602 -23.35 24.75 12.45
N ILE A 603 -22.72 24.47 11.30
CA ILE A 603 -23.07 25.10 10.02
C ILE A 603 -23.80 24.16 9.07
N HIS A 604 -23.61 22.84 9.23
CA HIS A 604 -24.26 21.85 8.39
C HIS A 604 -24.36 20.51 9.11
N GLU A 605 -25.40 19.73 8.77
CA GLU A 605 -25.56 18.34 9.18
C GLU A 605 -25.85 17.49 7.93
N PHE A 606 -25.21 16.34 7.83
CA PHE A 606 -25.38 15.42 6.70
C PHE A 606 -25.27 13.96 7.14
N ARG A 607 -25.74 13.08 6.27
CA ARG A 607 -25.64 11.64 6.48
C ARG A 607 -24.46 11.06 5.72
N GLN A 608 -23.71 10.19 6.38
CA GLN A 608 -22.67 9.40 5.77
C GLN A 608 -22.59 8.04 6.47
N PRO A 609 -22.60 6.91 5.74
CA PRO A 609 -22.41 5.60 6.33
C PRO A 609 -21.13 5.51 7.16
N SER A 610 -21.14 4.74 8.23
CA SER A 610 -20.01 4.49 9.11
C SER A 610 -18.80 3.94 8.33
N GLY A 611 -17.58 4.36 8.68
CA GLY A 611 -16.36 3.76 8.16
C GLY A 611 -15.42 4.70 7.40
N GLY A 612 -15.19 5.90 7.87
CA GLY A 612 -14.14 6.79 7.34
C GLY A 612 -14.26 8.22 7.84
N GLY A 613 -13.12 8.90 8.03
CA GLY A 613 -13.14 10.35 8.25
C GLY A 613 -13.69 11.08 7.02
N VAL A 614 -14.45 12.14 7.23
CA VAL A 614 -14.90 13.02 6.14
C VAL A 614 -13.78 14.02 5.84
N PRO A 615 -13.15 13.99 4.66
CA PRO A 615 -12.18 15.00 4.29
C PRO A 615 -12.86 16.36 4.15
N THR A 616 -12.26 17.39 4.73
CA THR A 616 -12.70 18.77 4.61
C THR A 616 -11.55 19.68 4.26
N VAL A 617 -11.84 20.76 3.54
CA VAL A 617 -10.89 21.83 3.25
C VAL A 617 -11.63 23.16 3.13
N TRP A 618 -11.02 24.23 3.61
CA TRP A 618 -11.53 25.57 3.38
C TRP A 618 -11.34 25.99 1.93
N ALA A 619 -12.35 26.58 1.35
CA ALA A 619 -12.22 27.25 0.05
C ALA A 619 -11.23 28.43 0.17
N PRO A 620 -10.54 28.77 -0.92
CA PRO A 620 -9.54 29.85 -0.92
C PRO A 620 -10.10 31.23 -0.56
N ASP A 621 -11.41 31.42 -0.64
CA ASP A 621 -12.11 32.65 -0.27
C ASP A 621 -12.31 32.80 1.26
N GLY A 622 -12.06 31.74 2.02
CA GLY A 622 -12.29 31.71 3.46
C GLY A 622 -13.77 31.78 3.89
N ARG A 623 -14.71 31.67 2.97
CA ARG A 623 -16.15 31.80 3.21
C ARG A 623 -16.92 30.50 3.11
N SER A 624 -16.30 29.49 2.54
CA SER A 624 -16.93 28.18 2.32
C SER A 624 -16.01 27.05 2.76
N ILE A 625 -16.60 25.92 3.14
CA ILE A 625 -15.90 24.68 3.45
C ILE A 625 -16.36 23.63 2.44
N LEU A 626 -15.39 23.01 1.78
CA LEU A 626 -15.62 21.87 0.92
C LEU A 626 -15.49 20.58 1.73
N TYR A 627 -16.39 19.66 1.50
CA TYR A 627 -16.40 18.35 2.17
C TYR A 627 -16.86 17.26 1.21
N VAL A 628 -16.46 16.03 1.48
CA VAL A 628 -16.74 14.89 0.60
C VAL A 628 -17.86 14.06 1.17
N VAL A 629 -18.84 13.73 0.34
CA VAL A 629 -19.94 12.81 0.68
C VAL A 629 -20.07 11.72 -0.38
N ARG A 630 -20.63 10.58 -0.01
CA ARG A 630 -20.98 9.54 -0.96
C ARG A 630 -22.22 9.98 -1.74
N SER A 631 -22.24 9.81 -3.06
CA SER A 631 -23.41 10.10 -3.90
C SER A 631 -24.56 9.13 -3.56
N GLU A 632 -25.77 9.65 -3.52
CA GLU A 632 -26.99 8.86 -3.27
C GLU A 632 -27.47 8.08 -4.53
N GLU A 633 -26.89 8.34 -5.69
CA GLU A 633 -27.26 7.64 -6.92
C GLU A 633 -26.87 6.16 -6.85
N GLN A 634 -27.88 5.29 -6.79
CA GLN A 634 -27.76 3.83 -6.70
C GLN A 634 -27.42 3.20 -8.06
N THR A 635 -26.29 3.48 -8.63
CA THR A 635 -25.76 2.68 -9.72
C THR A 635 -24.45 2.05 -9.28
N GLY A 636 -24.45 0.76 -9.01
CA GLY A 636 -23.36 -0.23 -8.76
C GLY A 636 -21.94 0.21 -8.42
N ASN A 637 -21.50 1.39 -8.80
CA ASN A 637 -20.20 1.97 -8.48
C ASN A 637 -20.35 3.11 -7.48
N SER A 638 -19.62 3.05 -6.37
CA SER A 638 -19.58 4.14 -5.40
C SER A 638 -18.99 5.38 -6.07
N SER A 639 -19.80 6.42 -6.27
CA SER A 639 -19.34 7.74 -6.65
C SER A 639 -19.35 8.67 -5.44
N PHE A 640 -18.45 9.64 -5.43
CA PHE A 640 -18.34 10.63 -4.36
C PHE A 640 -18.51 12.02 -4.92
N GLU A 641 -19.06 12.90 -4.11
CA GLU A 641 -19.33 14.29 -4.43
C GLU A 641 -18.53 15.20 -3.51
N LEU A 642 -17.86 16.17 -4.09
CA LEU A 642 -17.31 17.31 -3.38
C LEU A 642 -18.37 18.39 -3.33
N ARG A 643 -18.82 18.71 -2.13
CA ARG A 643 -19.84 19.72 -1.89
C ARG A 643 -19.29 20.91 -1.11
N SER A 644 -19.87 22.05 -1.26
CA SER A 644 -19.51 23.29 -0.58
C SER A 644 -20.64 23.77 0.31
N VAL A 645 -20.30 24.26 1.49
CA VAL A 645 -21.25 24.94 2.40
C VAL A 645 -20.64 26.25 2.87
N ARG A 646 -21.46 27.32 2.83
CA ARG A 646 -21.04 28.64 3.30
C ARG A 646 -21.01 28.71 4.83
N VAL A 647 -20.01 29.42 5.35
CA VAL A 647 -19.82 29.57 6.80
C VAL A 647 -20.68 30.69 7.37
N ASP A 648 -21.00 31.72 6.56
CA ASP A 648 -21.69 32.95 6.96
C ASP A 648 -23.22 32.99 6.69
N GLY A 649 -23.76 31.94 6.05
CA GLY A 649 -25.13 31.95 5.54
C GLY A 649 -26.15 31.13 6.35
N ALA A 650 -27.43 31.39 6.10
CA ALA A 650 -28.53 30.54 6.48
C ALA A 650 -28.36 29.12 5.86
N PRO A 651 -28.94 28.06 6.41
CA PRO A 651 -28.80 26.71 5.90
C PRO A 651 -29.34 26.60 4.47
N ALA A 652 -28.50 26.91 3.49
CA ALA A 652 -28.75 26.62 2.09
C ALA A 652 -28.33 25.18 1.79
N SER A 653 -28.97 24.56 0.82
CA SER A 653 -28.53 23.25 0.32
C SER A 653 -27.09 23.37 -0.16
N PRO A 654 -26.19 22.44 0.21
CA PRO A 654 -24.80 22.50 -0.21
C PRO A 654 -24.66 22.44 -1.73
N ASP A 655 -23.81 23.31 -2.30
CA ASP A 655 -23.52 23.31 -3.73
C ASP A 655 -22.66 22.10 -4.11
N LEU A 656 -23.03 21.45 -5.21
CA LEU A 656 -22.18 20.43 -5.83
C LEU A 656 -21.02 21.12 -6.57
N ILE A 657 -19.78 20.80 -6.16
CA ILE A 657 -18.56 21.38 -6.73
C ILE A 657 -17.93 20.45 -7.76
N TYR A 658 -17.92 19.15 -7.48
CA TYR A 658 -17.33 18.16 -8.36
C TYR A 658 -17.91 16.77 -8.07
N LYS A 659 -18.12 15.98 -9.12
CA LYS A 659 -18.52 14.58 -9.01
C LYS A 659 -17.39 13.70 -9.51
N TRP A 660 -16.95 12.74 -8.68
CA TRP A 660 -15.88 11.83 -8.98
C TRP A 660 -16.38 10.38 -9.04
N ALA A 661 -16.14 9.73 -10.16
CA ALA A 661 -16.46 8.31 -10.31
C ALA A 661 -15.40 7.46 -9.58
N GLY A 662 -15.48 7.41 -8.26
CA GLY A 662 -14.53 6.73 -7.41
C GLY A 662 -14.55 7.29 -5.99
N GLN A 663 -13.50 7.04 -5.21
CA GLN A 663 -13.40 7.52 -3.83
C GLN A 663 -12.48 8.73 -3.72
N PHE A 664 -12.87 9.71 -2.91
CA PHE A 664 -12.07 10.86 -2.53
C PHE A 664 -11.54 10.68 -1.10
N PHE A 665 -10.27 11.06 -0.92
CA PHE A 665 -9.65 11.18 0.40
C PHE A 665 -8.77 12.43 0.41
N TRP A 666 -8.57 13.04 1.57
CA TRP A 666 -7.66 14.16 1.81
C TRP A 666 -7.57 15.18 0.66
N LEU A 667 -7.91 16.39 1.01
CA LEU A 667 -8.01 17.53 0.11
C LEU A 667 -7.07 18.63 0.59
N THR A 668 -6.44 19.35 -0.33
CA THR A 668 -5.68 20.55 -0.03
C THR A 668 -5.71 21.51 -1.21
N PHE A 669 -5.77 22.81 -0.94
CA PHE A 669 -5.61 23.84 -1.95
C PHE A 669 -4.17 24.32 -2.07
N HIS A 670 -3.74 24.57 -3.29
CA HIS A 670 -2.53 25.34 -3.55
C HIS A 670 -2.72 26.78 -2.99
N PRO A 671 -1.66 27.43 -2.43
CA PRO A 671 -1.80 28.77 -1.84
C PRO A 671 -2.39 29.85 -2.75
N ASN A 672 -2.23 29.72 -4.09
CA ASN A 672 -2.87 30.64 -5.03
C ASN A 672 -4.39 30.42 -5.20
N GLY A 673 -4.93 29.36 -4.61
CA GLY A 673 -6.34 29.01 -4.65
C GLY A 673 -6.89 28.55 -6.01
N ARG A 674 -6.04 28.23 -6.98
CA ARG A 674 -6.45 27.82 -8.35
C ARG A 674 -6.23 26.34 -8.63
N LEU A 675 -5.65 25.60 -7.71
CA LEU A 675 -5.35 24.19 -7.88
C LEU A 675 -5.76 23.44 -6.60
N LEU A 676 -6.53 22.39 -6.77
CA LEU A 676 -6.92 21.45 -5.72
C LEU A 676 -6.14 20.16 -5.89
N ALA A 677 -5.46 19.70 -4.85
CA ALA A 677 -4.89 18.36 -4.80
C ALA A 677 -5.73 17.45 -3.91
N PHE A 678 -5.90 16.22 -4.31
CA PHE A 678 -6.62 15.23 -3.51
C PHE A 678 -6.07 13.83 -3.73
N THR A 679 -6.28 12.95 -2.76
CA THR A 679 -6.13 11.52 -2.96
C THR A 679 -7.41 10.98 -3.57
N GLY A 680 -7.32 10.34 -4.71
CA GLY A 680 -8.46 9.76 -5.42
C GLY A 680 -8.21 8.31 -5.80
N ARG A 681 -9.29 7.53 -5.78
CA ARG A 681 -9.33 6.19 -6.34
C ARG A 681 -10.38 6.21 -7.45
N THR A 682 -10.00 5.88 -8.68
CA THR A 682 -10.95 5.84 -9.80
C THR A 682 -11.86 4.61 -9.69
N ALA A 683 -13.08 4.70 -10.22
CA ALA A 683 -14.04 3.59 -10.21
C ALA A 683 -13.49 2.35 -10.96
N SER A 684 -12.71 2.56 -12.02
CA SER A 684 -12.03 1.50 -12.76
C SER A 684 -10.87 0.87 -11.98
N SER A 685 -10.31 1.56 -10.99
CA SER A 685 -9.22 1.08 -10.14
C SER A 685 -9.71 0.47 -8.83
N ALA A 686 -11.01 0.54 -8.53
CA ALA A 686 -11.60 0.07 -7.27
C ALA A 686 -11.92 -1.44 -7.24
N SER A 687 -11.60 -2.19 -8.29
CA SER A 687 -11.92 -3.62 -8.35
C SER A 687 -10.72 -4.49 -7.99
N SER A 688 -10.87 -5.29 -6.96
CA SER A 688 -10.08 -6.50 -6.85
C SER A 688 -10.62 -7.51 -7.86
N GLU A 689 -9.76 -8.15 -8.61
CA GLU A 689 -10.13 -9.23 -9.51
C GLU A 689 -9.71 -10.55 -8.89
N VAL A 690 -10.62 -11.51 -8.92
CA VAL A 690 -10.32 -12.88 -8.48
C VAL A 690 -9.86 -13.70 -9.68
N TRP A 691 -8.75 -14.40 -9.50
CA TRP A 691 -8.13 -15.27 -10.49
C TRP A 691 -7.95 -16.66 -9.91
N VAL A 692 -7.92 -17.66 -10.78
CA VAL A 692 -7.59 -19.04 -10.43
C VAL A 692 -6.47 -19.56 -11.32
N ILE A 693 -5.47 -20.19 -10.69
CA ILE A 693 -4.41 -20.94 -11.35
C ILE A 693 -4.74 -22.43 -11.22
N GLU A 694 -4.78 -23.13 -12.32
CA GLU A 694 -5.04 -24.57 -12.40
C GLU A 694 -3.78 -25.30 -12.87
N ASN A 695 -3.73 -26.61 -12.67
CA ASN A 695 -2.63 -27.51 -13.08
C ASN A 695 -1.28 -27.25 -12.38
N LEU A 696 -1.28 -26.61 -11.21
CA LEU A 696 -0.06 -26.33 -10.43
C LEU A 696 0.76 -27.60 -10.12
N ARG A 697 0.08 -28.71 -9.80
CA ARG A 697 0.77 -29.99 -9.51
C ARG A 697 1.57 -30.51 -10.69
N ASP A 698 1.02 -30.40 -11.90
CA ASP A 698 1.68 -30.87 -13.11
C ASP A 698 2.81 -29.93 -13.51
N GLU A 699 2.63 -28.62 -13.33
CA GLU A 699 3.68 -27.64 -13.53
C GLU A 699 4.88 -27.89 -12.60
N LEU A 700 4.63 -28.14 -11.32
CA LEU A 700 5.69 -28.39 -10.34
C LEU A 700 6.44 -29.72 -10.62
N LYS A 701 5.76 -30.73 -11.15
CA LYS A 701 6.43 -31.95 -11.61
C LYS A 701 7.38 -31.69 -12.79
N LEU A 702 7.04 -30.77 -13.69
CA LEU A 702 7.90 -30.39 -14.80
C LEU A 702 9.11 -29.55 -14.35
N LEU A 703 8.90 -28.67 -13.35
CA LEU A 703 9.95 -27.81 -12.81
C LEU A 703 10.91 -28.55 -11.88
N ALA A 704 10.49 -29.66 -11.25
CA ALA A 704 11.30 -30.44 -10.34
C ALA A 704 12.51 -31.07 -11.04
N PRO A 705 13.73 -31.03 -10.45
CA PRO A 705 14.91 -31.69 -11.01
C PRO A 705 14.69 -33.20 -11.17
N PRO A 706 15.27 -33.82 -12.22
CA PRO A 706 15.27 -35.27 -12.36
C PRO A 706 15.86 -35.94 -11.10
N GLY A 707 15.10 -36.85 -10.46
CA GLY A 707 15.51 -37.53 -9.20
C GLY A 707 14.87 -36.97 -7.92
N LYS A 708 14.23 -35.81 -7.93
CA LYS A 708 13.41 -35.26 -6.83
C LYS A 708 11.92 -35.16 -7.20
N ARG A 709 11.46 -35.96 -8.18
CA ARG A 709 10.02 -36.05 -8.53
C ARG A 709 9.30 -36.81 -7.41
N PRO A 710 8.16 -36.27 -6.90
CA PRO A 710 7.38 -36.96 -5.86
C PRO A 710 6.81 -38.28 -6.36
#